data_cfff027b0bbc06dab99a7ea10d137c13
#
_entry.id   cfff027b0bbc06dab99a7ea10d137c13
#
_cell.length_a   1.000
_cell.length_b   1.000
_cell.length_c   1.000
_cell.angle_alpha   90.00
_cell.angle_beta   90.00
_cell.angle_gamma   90.00
#
_symmetry.space_group_name_H-M   'P 1'
#
loop_
_entity.id
_entity.type
_entity.pdbx_description
1 polymer ?
#
loop_
_entity_poly.entity_id
_entity_poly.type
_entity_poly.pdbx_seq_one_letter_code
_entity_poly.pdbx_strand_id
1 'polypeptide(L)'
;PFEVREVHRIIPIFFAAAEARAARCAALLGAPVPLTPGLLPEVRAGVAAPRVAGRGATPAAAAKAASTAAAAPPPQAEAAGGHAPAATAPAPAAPQAAPARGRALAAAARLTAAAERLAPHPAFGTGVRELTRRAAELRGGVFTVALFGAFSAGKSSFASALLGEAVLPVSPHPTTAAIIRVMAPAGGQRHNTAAVKFKSAEAIREDLAYSFQALGLGAWSETAWREAVRRLKPEDIPAAGRAHYSFLKAAEAGWAASAERLGQVEIVEAEQFRSYAADEAKACFVAEIDFYYSCSLTEQGIVLVDTPGADSIHARHTGVTFQYMKDSDAILFVTYYNHAFSRADKQLLSQLGRMKGSFALDKMFFIVNAADLAASEEELDAVVEHVRDGLRGAGIQQPNVFAVSSMRAMAAGRDNAADDPGFSLFRQRFSAFLEQDLGNLAVSSATEMMKQMRERLFKWTEAAGQNAESAEQRLAALRGRRDIFEQAVAEFVRVDIGREWSQENAELLFHVVQRVRLQALELFAEFFHPSLLQEHNGPLKRNFTVAMRGWLDQISGELERELLATTLRLERKAAALLQREAEAWCRRHEAALEMPLGYANGESGWNTPPIPEGLLDGGTLATETYWPYFKNPKAFFEGGGRMVLRAKLEEPLLAKLREIVEGMETVFREHYEREIALRKEQTAETFRGLWAEWEQSIQGSKASPEELAHWKSILDQIGRDVEEMEAFYEK
;
A
#
# COMPACT_ATOMS: atom_id res chain seq x y z
N PRO A 1 34.89 -20.25 -15.47
CA PRO A 1 34.25 -20.60 -16.72
C PRO A 1 33.44 -21.86 -16.48
N PHE A 2 32.11 -21.72 -16.38
CA PHE A 2 31.20 -22.85 -16.39
C PHE A 2 31.35 -23.54 -17.74
N GLU A 3 31.65 -24.81 -17.73
CA GLU A 3 31.85 -25.54 -18.97
C GLU A 3 30.55 -25.67 -19.76
N VAL A 4 30.59 -25.26 -21.00
CA VAL A 4 29.52 -25.33 -22.00
C VAL A 4 28.90 -26.74 -22.11
N ARG A 5 29.57 -27.77 -21.56
CA ARG A 5 29.07 -29.15 -21.52
C ARG A 5 27.94 -29.42 -20.55
N GLU A 6 27.75 -28.62 -19.48
CA GLU A 6 26.60 -28.79 -18.57
C GLU A 6 25.34 -28.16 -19.09
N VAL A 7 25.43 -27.06 -19.84
CA VAL A 7 24.30 -26.41 -20.47
C VAL A 7 23.59 -27.34 -21.47
N HIS A 8 24.36 -28.15 -22.21
CA HIS A 8 23.77 -29.13 -23.14
C HIS A 8 23.07 -30.33 -22.47
N ARG A 9 23.29 -30.55 -21.18
CA ARG A 9 22.60 -31.60 -20.42
C ARG A 9 21.29 -31.11 -19.79
N ILE A 10 21.23 -29.85 -19.48
CA ILE A 10 20.08 -29.26 -18.75
C ILE A 10 18.95 -28.82 -19.69
N ILE A 11 19.28 -28.33 -20.88
CA ILE A 11 18.31 -27.88 -21.89
C ILE A 11 17.30 -28.97 -22.29
N PRO A 12 17.70 -30.23 -22.56
CA PRO A 12 16.72 -31.27 -22.90
C PRO A 12 15.78 -31.64 -21.76
N ILE A 13 16.23 -31.54 -20.51
CA ILE A 13 15.40 -31.82 -19.32
C ILE A 13 14.32 -30.73 -19.12
N PHE A 14 14.66 -29.47 -19.39
CA PHE A 14 13.71 -28.37 -19.35
C PHE A 14 12.66 -28.45 -20.47
N PHE A 15 13.06 -28.85 -21.69
CA PHE A 15 12.15 -29.04 -22.81
C PHE A 15 11.20 -30.24 -22.57
N ALA A 16 11.69 -31.34 -22.04
CA ALA A 16 10.85 -32.50 -21.71
C ALA A 16 9.85 -32.19 -20.58
N ALA A 17 10.24 -31.38 -19.60
CA ALA A 17 9.35 -30.93 -18.54
C ALA A 17 8.29 -29.92 -19.03
N ALA A 18 8.64 -29.05 -19.98
CA ALA A 18 7.70 -28.10 -20.60
C ALA A 18 6.68 -28.83 -21.52
N GLU A 19 7.13 -29.82 -22.29
CA GLU A 19 6.25 -30.65 -23.12
C GLU A 19 5.30 -31.50 -22.29
N ALA A 20 5.77 -32.09 -21.19
CA ALA A 20 4.92 -32.85 -20.25
C ALA A 20 3.87 -31.95 -19.56
N ARG A 21 4.21 -30.69 -19.30
CA ARG A 21 3.28 -29.69 -18.70
C ARG A 21 2.26 -29.20 -19.75
N ALA A 22 2.68 -28.98 -20.99
CA ALA A 22 1.79 -28.62 -22.09
C ALA A 22 0.80 -29.76 -22.42
N ALA A 23 1.25 -31.02 -22.42
CA ALA A 23 0.41 -32.20 -22.59
C ALA A 23 -0.63 -32.36 -21.48
N ARG A 24 -0.28 -32.07 -20.23
CA ARG A 24 -1.22 -32.06 -19.09
C ARG A 24 -2.26 -30.94 -19.18
N CYS A 25 -1.86 -29.74 -19.61
CA CYS A 25 -2.80 -28.64 -19.85
C CYS A 25 -3.75 -28.95 -21.02
N ALA A 26 -3.27 -29.55 -22.11
CA ALA A 26 -4.11 -29.97 -23.24
C ALA A 26 -5.12 -31.06 -22.86
N ALA A 27 -4.72 -32.00 -21.99
CA ALA A 27 -5.60 -33.05 -21.47
C ALA A 27 -6.69 -32.50 -20.53
N LEU A 28 -6.42 -31.39 -19.82
CA LEU A 28 -7.38 -30.73 -18.93
C LEU A 28 -8.35 -29.81 -19.69
N LEU A 29 -7.97 -29.29 -20.86
CA LEU A 29 -8.78 -28.36 -21.65
C LEU A 29 -9.58 -29.02 -22.77
N GLY A 30 -9.44 -30.32 -23.00
CA GLY A 30 -10.28 -31.10 -23.94
C GLY A 30 -10.18 -30.69 -25.42
N ALA A 31 -9.15 -29.95 -25.83
CA ALA A 31 -8.96 -29.52 -27.20
C ALA A 31 -7.58 -29.93 -27.73
N PRO A 32 -7.48 -30.56 -28.92
CA PRO A 32 -6.19 -30.84 -29.55
C PRO A 32 -5.61 -29.57 -30.18
N VAL A 33 -4.46 -29.11 -29.67
CA VAL A 33 -3.67 -28.06 -30.30
C VAL A 33 -2.71 -28.72 -31.28
N PRO A 34 -2.78 -28.45 -32.63
CA PRO A 34 -1.80 -28.98 -33.56
C PRO A 34 -0.48 -28.23 -33.40
N LEU A 35 0.56 -28.93 -32.99
CA LEU A 35 1.93 -28.43 -33.03
C LEU A 35 2.43 -28.51 -34.50
N THR A 36 2.55 -27.38 -35.13
CA THR A 36 3.24 -27.26 -36.43
C THR A 36 4.75 -27.18 -36.20
N PRO A 37 5.56 -28.11 -36.72
CA PRO A 37 7.02 -28.00 -36.68
C PRO A 37 7.46 -27.05 -37.79
N GLY A 38 7.90 -25.84 -37.46
CA GLY A 38 8.39 -24.93 -38.48
C GLY A 38 8.78 -23.51 -38.06
N LEU A 39 9.06 -23.22 -36.80
CA LEU A 39 9.52 -21.89 -36.40
C LEU A 39 10.72 -21.97 -35.43
N LEU A 40 11.85 -22.48 -35.95
CA LEU A 40 13.17 -22.26 -35.32
C LEU A 40 14.07 -21.64 -36.41
N PRO A 41 14.63 -20.43 -36.17
CA PRO A 41 15.70 -19.93 -37.05
C PRO A 41 16.96 -20.75 -36.76
N GLU A 42 17.55 -21.32 -37.82
CA GLU A 42 18.87 -21.96 -37.78
C GLU A 42 19.92 -20.96 -37.31
N VAL A 43 20.47 -21.20 -36.14
CA VAL A 43 21.70 -20.53 -35.69
C VAL A 43 22.87 -21.20 -36.39
N ARG A 44 23.31 -20.67 -37.52
CA ARG A 44 24.59 -21.04 -38.17
C ARG A 44 25.73 -20.46 -37.30
N ALA A 45 26.58 -21.36 -36.84
CA ALA A 45 27.87 -21.06 -36.24
C ALA A 45 28.76 -20.34 -37.25
N GLY A 46 29.10 -19.10 -36.97
CA GLY A 46 30.07 -18.30 -37.71
C GLY A 46 30.85 -17.43 -36.73
N VAL A 47 31.83 -18.01 -36.07
CA VAL A 47 32.79 -17.26 -35.25
C VAL A 47 33.86 -16.71 -36.17
N ALA A 48 33.87 -15.38 -36.35
CA ALA A 48 35.05 -14.65 -36.83
C ALA A 48 35.38 -13.54 -35.88
N ALA A 49 36.51 -13.66 -35.18
CA ALA A 49 37.07 -12.65 -34.31
C ALA A 49 37.67 -11.50 -35.12
N PRO A 50 37.49 -10.22 -34.74
CA PRO A 50 38.32 -9.16 -35.29
C PRO A 50 39.57 -8.95 -34.44
N ARG A 51 40.68 -8.89 -35.16
CA ARG A 51 42.04 -8.58 -34.71
C ARG A 51 42.13 -7.14 -34.20
N VAL A 52 42.81 -6.98 -33.09
CA VAL A 52 43.34 -5.74 -32.56
C VAL A 52 44.42 -5.19 -33.49
N ALA A 53 44.30 -3.95 -33.92
CA ALA A 53 45.41 -3.15 -34.43
C ALA A 53 45.40 -1.79 -33.73
N GLY A 54 46.49 -1.48 -33.06
CA GLY A 54 46.69 -0.33 -32.22
C GLY A 54 47.31 0.88 -32.95
N ARG A 55 47.62 1.89 -32.14
CA ARG A 55 48.27 3.18 -32.39
C ARG A 55 47.29 4.30 -32.76
N GLY A 56 47.25 5.44 -32.15
CA GLY A 56 48.17 6.15 -31.26
C GLY A 56 47.99 7.60 -31.51
N ALA A 57 48.23 8.41 -30.50
CA ALA A 57 48.45 9.84 -30.53
C ALA A 57 47.29 10.78 -30.17
N THR A 58 47.39 11.29 -28.93
CA THR A 58 47.01 12.64 -28.55
C THR A 58 47.85 13.70 -29.32
N PRO A 59 47.40 14.93 -29.49
CA PRO A 59 47.73 15.95 -28.51
C PRO A 59 46.66 17.04 -28.20
N ALA A 60 46.82 17.53 -27.05
CA ALA A 60 46.59 18.75 -26.33
C ALA A 60 46.41 20.10 -27.05
N ALA A 61 45.58 20.93 -26.37
CA ALA A 61 45.74 22.36 -26.07
C ALA A 61 45.40 23.44 -27.13
N ALA A 62 44.51 24.31 -26.72
CA ALA A 62 44.56 25.77 -26.61
C ALA A 62 43.16 26.37 -26.72
N ALA A 63 42.55 26.93 -25.72
CA ALA A 63 42.75 28.21 -25.05
C ALA A 63 42.37 29.45 -25.89
N LYS A 64 41.38 30.19 -25.32
CA LYS A 64 41.11 31.63 -25.36
C LYS A 64 40.56 32.27 -26.65
N ALA A 65 39.43 32.92 -26.58
CA ALA A 65 39.33 34.35 -26.31
C ALA A 65 37.88 34.86 -26.37
N ALA A 66 37.59 35.80 -25.52
CA ALA A 66 36.36 36.55 -25.36
C ALA A 66 36.21 37.63 -26.48
N SER A 67 34.99 38.08 -26.73
CA SER A 67 34.68 39.49 -26.90
C SER A 67 33.19 39.77 -27.11
N THR A 68 32.59 40.44 -26.19
CA THR A 68 31.58 41.53 -26.21
C THR A 68 31.06 42.06 -27.54
N ALA A 69 29.70 42.22 -27.61
CA ALA A 69 28.99 43.41 -28.16
C ALA A 69 27.49 43.24 -27.91
N ALA A 70 26.88 43.94 -27.03
CA ALA A 70 26.13 45.19 -27.14
C ALA A 70 24.79 45.10 -27.90
N ALA A 71 23.76 45.50 -27.16
CA ALA A 71 22.32 45.55 -27.47
C ALA A 71 21.90 46.58 -28.51
N ALA A 72 20.77 46.35 -29.18
CA ALA A 72 19.88 47.39 -29.69
C ALA A 72 18.39 46.85 -29.69
N PRO A 73 17.40 47.72 -29.47
CA PRO A 73 16.01 47.34 -29.20
C PRO A 73 15.14 47.21 -30.46
N PRO A 74 13.94 46.56 -30.36
CA PRO A 74 13.05 46.37 -31.48
C PRO A 74 12.13 47.56 -31.74
N PRO A 75 11.66 47.74 -32.98
CA PRO A 75 10.77 48.84 -33.35
C PRO A 75 9.31 48.55 -33.05
N GLN A 76 8.58 49.60 -32.69
CA GLN A 76 7.14 49.66 -32.58
C GLN A 76 6.49 49.55 -33.96
N ALA A 77 5.38 48.78 -34.06
CA ALA A 77 4.50 48.77 -35.21
C ALA A 77 3.09 49.20 -34.83
N GLU A 78 2.55 50.04 -35.68
CA GLU A 78 1.32 50.81 -35.59
C GLU A 78 0.04 49.94 -35.69
N ALA A 79 -1.02 50.48 -35.13
CA ALA A 79 -2.35 49.99 -35.12
C ALA A 79 -3.02 50.06 -36.52
N ALA A 80 -3.68 48.98 -36.95
CA ALA A 80 -4.71 49.05 -38.00
C ALA A 80 -5.95 48.26 -37.54
N GLY A 81 -7.07 48.95 -37.49
CA GLY A 81 -8.36 48.44 -37.04
C GLY A 81 -8.94 47.42 -38.04
N GLY A 82 -9.59 46.45 -37.49
CA GLY A 82 -10.42 45.49 -38.25
C GLY A 82 -11.53 44.90 -37.32
N HIS A 83 -12.73 45.01 -37.81
CA HIS A 83 -14.00 44.65 -37.19
C HIS A 83 -14.04 43.29 -36.55
N ALA A 84 -14.47 43.17 -35.30
CA ALA A 84 -14.83 41.95 -34.62
C ALA A 84 -16.20 41.44 -35.12
N PRO A 85 -16.35 40.12 -35.38
CA PRO A 85 -17.68 39.51 -35.44
C PRO A 85 -18.18 39.20 -34.03
N ALA A 86 -19.49 39.39 -33.84
CA ALA A 86 -20.21 39.25 -32.60
C ALA A 86 -19.91 37.90 -31.89
N ALA A 87 -19.61 37.99 -30.57
CA ALA A 87 -19.50 36.87 -29.68
C ALA A 87 -20.85 36.13 -29.58
N THR A 88 -20.87 34.90 -30.05
CA THR A 88 -21.90 33.92 -29.72
C THR A 88 -21.78 33.60 -28.23
N ALA A 89 -22.88 33.76 -27.51
CA ALA A 89 -22.95 33.38 -26.11
C ALA A 89 -22.51 31.89 -25.92
N PRO A 90 -21.76 31.57 -24.86
CA PRO A 90 -21.40 30.19 -24.59
C PRO A 90 -22.67 29.37 -24.35
N ALA A 91 -22.74 28.20 -25.01
CA ALA A 91 -23.75 27.21 -24.74
C ALA A 91 -23.78 26.86 -23.25
N PRO A 92 -24.97 26.56 -22.66
CA PRO A 92 -25.03 26.19 -21.25
C PRO A 92 -24.13 24.98 -21.01
N ALA A 93 -23.21 25.13 -20.06
CA ALA A 93 -22.32 24.05 -19.64
C ALA A 93 -23.17 22.83 -19.28
N ALA A 94 -22.81 21.67 -19.82
CA ALA A 94 -23.39 20.39 -19.42
C ALA A 94 -23.31 20.26 -17.89
N PRO A 95 -24.33 19.69 -17.24
CA PRO A 95 -24.32 19.57 -15.78
C PRO A 95 -23.07 18.81 -15.37
N GLN A 96 -22.17 19.49 -14.64
CA GLN A 96 -20.98 18.89 -14.09
C GLN A 96 -21.39 17.75 -13.15
N ALA A 97 -20.87 16.54 -13.39
CA ALA A 97 -21.11 15.41 -12.51
C ALA A 97 -20.76 15.78 -11.08
N ALA A 98 -21.62 15.45 -10.13
CA ALA A 98 -21.38 15.73 -8.73
C ALA A 98 -20.05 15.09 -8.28
N PRO A 99 -19.21 15.78 -7.48
CA PRO A 99 -17.95 15.22 -6.98
C PRO A 99 -18.18 13.86 -6.31
N ALA A 100 -17.19 12.96 -6.35
CA ALA A 100 -17.28 11.59 -5.80
C ALA A 100 -17.85 11.57 -4.37
N ARG A 101 -17.44 12.53 -3.55
CA ARG A 101 -17.99 12.73 -2.20
C ARG A 101 -19.48 13.05 -2.23
N GLY A 102 -19.93 13.87 -3.17
CA GLY A 102 -21.34 14.19 -3.33
C GLY A 102 -22.18 12.96 -3.69
N ARG A 103 -21.66 12.09 -4.59
CA ARG A 103 -22.33 10.83 -4.96
C ARG A 103 -22.39 9.85 -3.80
N ALA A 104 -21.28 9.68 -3.05
CA ALA A 104 -21.24 8.83 -1.87
C ALA A 104 -22.22 9.32 -0.77
N LEU A 105 -22.28 10.61 -0.52
CA LEU A 105 -23.25 11.21 0.42
C LEU A 105 -24.69 11.06 -0.06
N ALA A 106 -24.94 11.21 -1.35
CA ALA A 106 -26.26 10.99 -1.95
C ALA A 106 -26.69 9.52 -1.83
N ALA A 107 -25.78 8.57 -2.06
CA ALA A 107 -26.02 7.15 -1.83
C ALA A 107 -26.28 6.87 -0.34
N ALA A 108 -25.49 7.42 0.56
CA ALA A 108 -25.68 7.29 2.01
C ALA A 108 -27.04 7.83 2.47
N ALA A 109 -27.49 8.95 1.90
CA ALA A 109 -28.81 9.50 2.19
C ALA A 109 -29.95 8.56 1.75
N ARG A 110 -29.82 7.92 0.57
CA ARG A 110 -30.80 6.93 0.08
C ARG A 110 -30.82 5.66 0.91
N LEU A 111 -29.65 5.13 1.28
CA LEU A 111 -29.57 3.99 2.21
C LEU A 111 -30.23 4.30 3.54
N THR A 112 -29.99 5.51 4.09
CA THR A 112 -30.64 5.93 5.35
C THR A 112 -32.14 6.04 5.20
N ALA A 113 -32.62 6.68 4.14
CA ALA A 113 -34.05 6.80 3.89
C ALA A 113 -34.74 5.45 3.70
N ALA A 114 -34.08 4.50 3.02
CA ALA A 114 -34.55 3.13 2.90
C ALA A 114 -34.58 2.42 4.27
N ALA A 115 -33.53 2.56 5.07
CA ALA A 115 -33.46 2.00 6.41
C ALA A 115 -34.56 2.55 7.32
N GLU A 116 -34.81 3.87 7.31
CA GLU A 116 -35.88 4.53 8.08
C GLU A 116 -37.29 4.05 7.69
N ARG A 117 -37.53 3.88 6.38
CA ARG A 117 -38.79 3.35 5.88
C ARG A 117 -39.04 1.90 6.30
N LEU A 118 -37.99 1.10 6.37
CA LEU A 118 -38.03 -0.33 6.73
C LEU A 118 -37.97 -0.56 8.25
N ALA A 119 -37.42 0.37 9.04
CA ALA A 119 -37.21 0.26 10.48
C ALA A 119 -38.48 -0.09 11.29
N PRO A 120 -39.71 0.42 10.96
CA PRO A 120 -40.92 0.03 11.68
C PRO A 120 -41.24 -1.47 11.57
N HIS A 121 -40.61 -2.19 10.67
CA HIS A 121 -40.95 -3.57 10.34
C HIS A 121 -39.88 -4.55 10.81
N PRO A 122 -40.15 -5.36 11.84
CA PRO A 122 -39.19 -6.28 12.43
C PRO A 122 -38.59 -7.29 11.43
N ALA A 123 -39.35 -7.63 10.37
CA ALA A 123 -38.92 -8.54 9.31
C ALA A 123 -37.69 -8.06 8.53
N PHE A 124 -37.33 -6.77 8.61
CA PHE A 124 -36.17 -6.20 7.91
C PHE A 124 -35.07 -5.73 8.86
N GLY A 125 -35.09 -6.16 10.12
CA GLY A 125 -34.18 -5.67 11.15
C GLY A 125 -32.69 -5.86 10.82
N THR A 126 -32.29 -6.98 10.22
CA THR A 126 -30.91 -7.23 9.77
C THR A 126 -30.54 -6.32 8.59
N GLY A 127 -31.42 -6.24 7.59
CA GLY A 127 -31.22 -5.38 6.44
C GLY A 127 -31.16 -3.89 6.83
N VAL A 128 -32.00 -3.43 7.75
CA VAL A 128 -31.94 -2.07 8.30
C VAL A 128 -30.60 -1.79 8.96
N ARG A 129 -30.08 -2.73 9.77
CA ARG A 129 -28.74 -2.57 10.38
C ARG A 129 -27.64 -2.49 9.33
N GLU A 130 -27.69 -3.34 8.30
CA GLU A 130 -26.70 -3.32 7.20
C GLU A 130 -26.75 -2.02 6.41
N LEU A 131 -27.94 -1.56 6.02
CA LEU A 131 -28.13 -0.27 5.33
C LEU A 131 -27.62 0.90 6.18
N THR A 132 -27.95 0.91 7.48
CA THR A 132 -27.53 1.97 8.41
C THR A 132 -26.00 1.98 8.59
N ARG A 133 -25.38 0.80 8.75
CA ARG A 133 -23.94 0.67 8.86
C ARG A 133 -23.25 1.18 7.58
N ARG A 134 -23.70 0.74 6.41
CA ARG A 134 -23.14 1.17 5.13
C ARG A 134 -23.33 2.65 4.87
N ALA A 135 -24.49 3.21 5.23
CA ALA A 135 -24.71 4.65 5.16
C ALA A 135 -23.77 5.45 6.07
N ALA A 136 -23.48 4.94 7.26
CA ALA A 136 -22.52 5.55 8.17
C ALA A 136 -21.08 5.48 7.62
N GLU A 137 -20.68 4.36 7.03
CA GLU A 137 -19.40 4.18 6.36
C GLU A 137 -19.23 5.17 5.19
N LEU A 138 -20.23 5.30 4.32
CA LEU A 138 -20.20 6.25 3.22
C LEU A 138 -20.17 7.71 3.67
N ARG A 139 -20.84 8.05 4.78
CA ARG A 139 -20.79 9.40 5.38
C ARG A 139 -19.45 9.70 6.02
N GLY A 140 -18.92 8.73 6.76
CA GLY A 140 -17.60 8.79 7.40
C GLY A 140 -16.46 8.54 6.44
N GLY A 141 -16.71 8.06 5.23
CA GLY A 141 -15.75 7.66 4.23
C GLY A 141 -14.76 8.77 3.93
N VAL A 142 -13.55 8.56 4.41
CA VAL A 142 -12.38 9.37 4.15
C VAL A 142 -11.54 8.56 3.18
N PHE A 143 -11.21 9.16 2.04
CA PHE A 143 -10.29 8.51 1.09
C PHE A 143 -8.86 8.83 1.49
N THR A 144 -8.11 7.80 1.82
CA THR A 144 -6.71 7.93 2.22
C THR A 144 -5.80 7.81 1.01
N VAL A 145 -5.04 8.88 0.75
CA VAL A 145 -4.05 8.96 -0.32
C VAL A 145 -2.67 9.05 0.33
N ALA A 146 -1.86 8.01 0.19
CA ALA A 146 -0.55 7.95 0.83
C ALA A 146 0.59 8.21 -0.16
N LEU A 147 1.56 9.05 0.25
CA LEU A 147 2.78 9.34 -0.50
C LEU A 147 3.90 8.42 -0.04
N PHE A 148 4.52 7.73 -1.00
CA PHE A 148 5.69 6.88 -0.79
C PHE A 148 6.84 7.31 -1.70
N GLY A 149 8.04 6.90 -1.38
CA GLY A 149 9.24 7.17 -2.15
C GLY A 149 10.47 7.33 -1.28
N ALA A 150 11.65 7.35 -1.90
CA ALA A 150 12.92 7.52 -1.23
C ALA A 150 12.96 8.84 -0.44
N PHE A 151 13.91 8.91 0.50
CA PHE A 151 14.23 10.17 1.16
C PHE A 151 14.69 11.22 0.10
N SER A 152 14.36 12.48 0.29
CA SER A 152 14.66 13.57 -0.65
C SER A 152 13.99 13.48 -2.04
N ALA A 153 13.06 12.55 -2.27
CA ALA A 153 12.29 12.51 -3.52
C ALA A 153 11.35 13.73 -3.68
N GLY A 154 11.14 14.50 -2.61
CA GLY A 154 10.28 15.67 -2.62
C GLY A 154 8.82 15.37 -2.34
N LYS A 155 8.51 14.31 -1.57
CA LYS A 155 7.14 13.94 -1.17
C LYS A 155 6.37 15.10 -0.54
N SER A 156 6.93 15.72 0.50
CA SER A 156 6.31 16.85 1.22
C SER A 156 6.17 18.09 0.33
N SER A 157 7.11 18.33 -0.61
CA SER A 157 7.01 19.40 -1.61
C SER A 157 5.88 19.11 -2.59
N PHE A 158 5.76 17.88 -3.08
CA PHE A 158 4.68 17.46 -3.97
C PHE A 158 3.32 17.53 -3.28
N ALA A 159 3.23 17.06 -2.03
CA ALA A 159 2.03 17.17 -1.22
C ALA A 159 1.60 18.64 -1.04
N SER A 160 2.54 19.52 -0.73
CA SER A 160 2.28 20.98 -0.62
C SER A 160 1.78 21.56 -1.94
N ALA A 161 2.40 21.19 -3.08
CA ALA A 161 1.94 21.61 -4.41
C ALA A 161 0.53 21.11 -4.71
N LEU A 162 0.20 19.89 -4.28
CA LEU A 162 -1.14 19.30 -4.44
C LEU A 162 -2.19 20.02 -3.58
N LEU A 163 -1.82 20.44 -2.37
CA LEU A 163 -2.65 21.25 -1.47
C LEU A 163 -2.79 22.71 -1.91
N GLY A 164 -1.90 23.18 -2.80
CA GLY A 164 -1.88 24.54 -3.35
C GLY A 164 -1.19 25.59 -2.46
N GLU A 165 -0.54 25.17 -1.37
CA GLU A 165 0.19 26.05 -0.45
C GLU A 165 1.32 25.28 0.24
N ALA A 166 2.38 25.98 0.67
CA ALA A 166 3.51 25.41 1.41
C ALA A 166 3.09 25.02 2.85
N VAL A 167 2.30 23.96 2.93
CA VAL A 167 1.71 23.47 4.17
C VAL A 167 2.70 22.62 4.96
N LEU A 168 3.33 21.65 4.28
CA LEU A 168 4.24 20.70 4.90
C LEU A 168 5.67 21.29 4.92
N PRO A 169 6.41 21.10 6.02
CA PRO A 169 7.80 21.54 6.10
C PRO A 169 8.67 20.72 5.15
N VAL A 170 9.54 21.42 4.43
CA VAL A 170 10.55 20.83 3.55
C VAL A 170 11.93 21.14 4.15
N SER A 171 12.75 20.12 4.35
CA SER A 171 14.11 20.28 4.85
C SER A 171 15.09 19.43 4.04
N PRO A 172 16.35 19.91 3.86
CA PRO A 172 17.41 19.14 3.23
C PRO A 172 17.96 18.01 4.13
N HIS A 173 17.61 18.01 5.41
CA HIS A 173 17.96 16.94 6.36
C HIS A 173 16.79 15.97 6.54
N PRO A 174 17.04 14.72 6.98
CA PRO A 174 15.98 13.71 7.20
C PRO A 174 15.05 14.15 8.34
N THR A 175 14.03 14.93 8.01
CA THR A 175 13.15 15.59 8.97
C THR A 175 11.79 14.95 9.12
N THR A 176 11.31 14.16 8.15
CA THR A 176 10.03 13.48 8.28
C THR A 176 10.22 12.21 9.11
N ALA A 177 10.32 12.39 10.43
CA ALA A 177 10.43 11.30 11.39
C ALA A 177 9.04 10.74 11.76
N ALA A 178 8.00 11.56 11.65
CA ALA A 178 6.62 11.24 11.99
C ALA A 178 5.75 11.16 10.73
N ILE A 179 4.68 10.38 10.79
CA ILE A 179 3.65 10.35 9.76
C ILE A 179 2.81 11.61 9.88
N ILE A 180 2.61 12.32 8.77
CA ILE A 180 1.78 13.53 8.74
C ILE A 180 0.53 13.24 7.91
N ARG A 181 -0.63 13.39 8.51
CA ARG A 181 -1.93 13.26 7.85
C ARG A 181 -2.56 14.63 7.71
N VAL A 182 -2.83 15.05 6.49
CA VAL A 182 -3.50 16.31 6.18
C VAL A 182 -4.95 16.04 5.84
N MET A 183 -5.88 16.65 6.58
CA MET A 183 -7.31 16.40 6.44
C MET A 183 -8.12 17.66 6.71
N ALA A 184 -9.38 17.70 6.25
CA ALA A 184 -10.31 18.78 6.61
C ALA A 184 -10.60 18.78 8.11
N PRO A 185 -10.75 19.96 8.74
CA PRO A 185 -11.22 20.04 10.12
C PRO A 185 -12.63 19.47 10.26
N ALA A 186 -12.85 18.67 11.31
CA ALA A 186 -14.15 18.10 11.66
C ALA A 186 -14.32 18.09 13.19
N GLY A 187 -15.55 17.98 13.70
CA GLY A 187 -15.80 17.79 15.13
C GLY A 187 -15.27 18.91 16.06
N GLY A 188 -15.23 20.17 15.57
CA GLY A 188 -14.76 21.32 16.36
C GLY A 188 -13.28 21.66 16.23
N GLN A 189 -12.53 20.94 15.39
CA GLN A 189 -11.16 21.27 15.02
C GLN A 189 -11.11 22.55 14.19
N ARG A 190 -10.01 23.29 14.30
CA ARG A 190 -9.85 24.56 13.56
C ARG A 190 -8.89 24.38 12.39
N HIS A 191 -9.15 25.10 11.32
CA HIS A 191 -8.21 25.22 10.19
C HIS A 191 -6.85 25.72 10.66
N ASN A 192 -5.75 25.18 10.10
CA ASN A 192 -4.37 25.50 10.46
C ASN A 192 -3.96 25.10 11.90
N THR A 193 -4.59 24.06 12.46
CA THR A 193 -4.16 23.46 13.73
C THR A 193 -3.73 22.00 13.52
N ALA A 194 -2.95 21.46 14.43
CA ALA A 194 -2.50 20.07 14.38
C ALA A 194 -2.68 19.36 15.71
N ALA A 195 -3.06 18.09 15.67
CA ALA A 195 -2.96 17.18 16.79
C ALA A 195 -1.65 16.40 16.70
N VAL A 196 -0.71 16.70 17.58
CA VAL A 196 0.59 16.02 17.69
C VAL A 196 0.47 14.89 18.68
N LYS A 197 0.64 13.65 18.20
CA LYS A 197 0.63 12.42 19.03
C LYS A 197 2.05 12.03 19.35
N PHE A 198 2.40 12.05 20.62
CA PHE A 198 3.73 11.66 21.09
C PHE A 198 3.85 10.14 21.19
N LYS A 199 5.04 9.60 20.93
CA LYS A 199 5.37 8.18 21.13
C LYS A 199 5.16 7.79 22.58
N SER A 200 4.84 6.52 22.83
CA SER A 200 4.83 6.00 24.18
C SER A 200 6.24 5.96 24.79
N ALA A 201 6.33 5.89 26.12
CA ALA A 201 7.62 5.77 26.80
C ALA A 201 8.34 4.47 26.41
N GLU A 202 7.57 3.39 26.17
CA GLU A 202 8.11 2.11 25.69
C GLU A 202 8.71 2.26 24.30
N ALA A 203 7.97 2.83 23.35
CA ALA A 203 8.42 2.99 21.96
C ALA A 203 9.72 3.79 21.86
N ILE A 204 9.86 4.89 22.60
CA ILE A 204 11.09 5.67 22.59
C ILE A 204 12.27 4.94 23.26
N ARG A 205 12.00 4.11 24.30
CA ARG A 205 13.03 3.27 24.91
C ARG A 205 13.55 2.21 23.96
N GLU A 206 12.67 1.59 23.20
CA GLU A 206 13.02 0.61 22.17
C GLU A 206 13.87 1.23 21.07
N ASP A 207 13.49 2.41 20.55
CA ASP A 207 14.25 3.16 19.56
C ASP A 207 15.67 3.52 20.06
N LEU A 208 15.78 3.97 21.32
CA LEU A 208 17.06 4.29 21.95
C LEU A 208 17.93 3.03 22.12
N ALA A 209 17.36 1.96 22.70
CA ALA A 209 18.07 0.70 22.94
C ALA A 209 18.65 0.12 21.65
N TYR A 210 17.85 0.14 20.61
CA TYR A 210 18.30 -0.31 19.29
C TYR A 210 19.43 0.55 18.73
N SER A 211 19.28 1.86 18.76
CA SER A 211 20.34 2.74 18.23
C SER A 211 21.65 2.58 19.00
N PHE A 212 21.57 2.30 20.31
CA PHE A 212 22.72 1.90 21.12
C PHE A 212 23.35 0.60 20.64
N GLN A 213 22.53 -0.41 20.39
CA GLN A 213 22.98 -1.70 19.90
C GLN A 213 23.58 -1.58 18.49
N ALA A 214 22.93 -0.86 17.58
CA ALA A 214 23.41 -0.65 16.21
C ALA A 214 24.79 0.03 16.17
N LEU A 215 25.06 0.97 17.08
CA LEU A 215 26.36 1.63 17.20
C LEU A 215 27.39 0.85 18.03
N GLY A 216 27.02 -0.31 18.58
CA GLY A 216 27.92 -1.11 19.42
C GLY A 216 28.30 -0.45 20.74
N LEU A 217 27.41 0.38 21.31
CA LEU A 217 27.63 1.12 22.56
C LEU A 217 27.37 0.32 23.83
N GLY A 218 27.02 -0.97 23.70
CA GLY A 218 26.63 -1.82 24.81
C GLY A 218 25.14 -1.76 25.12
N ALA A 219 24.75 -2.33 26.28
CA ALA A 219 23.36 -2.31 26.72
C ALA A 219 22.90 -0.88 27.07
N TRP A 220 21.72 -0.50 26.59
CA TRP A 220 21.10 0.75 26.95
C TRP A 220 20.75 0.80 28.45
N SER A 221 20.96 1.95 29.08
CA SER A 221 20.64 2.18 30.48
C SER A 221 19.87 3.49 30.62
N GLU A 222 18.72 3.45 31.25
CA GLU A 222 17.83 4.61 31.45
C GLU A 222 18.53 5.81 32.11
N THR A 223 19.47 5.56 33.00
CA THR A 223 20.18 6.61 33.75
C THR A 223 21.44 7.11 33.06
N ALA A 224 22.14 6.27 32.30
CA ALA A 224 23.47 6.57 31.77
C ALA A 224 23.49 6.94 30.27
N TRP A 225 22.42 6.66 29.52
CA TRP A 225 22.43 6.80 28.07
C TRP A 225 22.75 8.22 27.59
N ARG A 226 22.21 9.26 28.23
CA ARG A 226 22.45 10.65 27.82
C ARG A 226 23.92 11.04 27.95
N GLU A 227 24.59 10.63 29.01
CA GLU A 227 26.01 10.90 29.18
C GLU A 227 26.86 10.14 28.14
N ALA A 228 26.51 8.90 27.85
CA ALA A 228 27.14 8.12 26.79
C ALA A 228 27.00 8.80 25.43
N VAL A 229 25.79 9.27 25.08
CA VAL A 229 25.51 9.98 23.83
C VAL A 229 26.28 11.31 23.73
N ARG A 230 26.38 12.09 24.82
CA ARG A 230 27.16 13.35 24.84
C ARG A 230 28.62 13.14 24.46
N ARG A 231 29.21 12.04 24.87
CA ARG A 231 30.63 11.70 24.61
C ARG A 231 30.89 11.22 23.18
N LEU A 232 29.84 10.84 22.42
CA LEU A 232 30.00 10.38 21.05
C LEU A 232 30.43 11.52 20.12
N LYS A 233 31.45 11.24 19.30
CA LYS A 233 31.92 12.17 18.29
C LYS A 233 31.56 11.63 16.88
N PRO A 234 31.25 12.52 15.93
CA PRO A 234 30.92 12.11 14.53
C PRO A 234 32.03 11.32 13.86
N GLU A 235 33.29 11.63 14.22
CA GLU A 235 34.51 11.01 13.66
C GLU A 235 34.61 9.52 14.04
N ASP A 236 34.04 9.13 15.19
CA ASP A 236 34.07 7.76 15.68
C ASP A 236 32.96 6.89 15.08
N ILE A 237 32.06 7.46 14.28
CA ILE A 237 30.86 6.79 13.79
C ILE A 237 31.05 6.44 12.30
N PRO A 238 30.96 5.15 11.93
CA PRO A 238 30.96 4.72 10.54
C PRO A 238 29.79 5.32 9.76
N ALA A 239 29.95 5.46 8.44
CA ALA A 239 28.89 6.01 7.57
C ALA A 239 27.53 5.32 7.75
N ALA A 240 27.52 3.97 7.92
CA ALA A 240 26.30 3.20 8.17
C ALA A 240 25.63 3.51 9.52
N GLY A 241 26.38 4.00 10.52
CA GLY A 241 25.87 4.35 11.84
C GLY A 241 25.43 5.80 11.99
N ARG A 242 25.66 6.66 10.98
CA ARG A 242 25.39 8.11 11.09
C ARG A 242 23.95 8.45 11.44
N ALA A 243 23.04 7.71 10.86
CA ALA A 243 21.63 7.92 11.09
C ALA A 243 21.27 7.66 12.57
N HIS A 244 21.74 6.55 13.17
CA HIS A 244 21.58 6.25 14.60
C HIS A 244 22.24 7.27 15.51
N TYR A 245 23.40 7.78 15.10
CA TYR A 245 24.08 8.86 15.80
C TYR A 245 23.24 10.13 15.82
N SER A 246 22.72 10.57 14.67
CA SER A 246 21.85 11.76 14.58
C SER A 246 20.60 11.61 15.45
N PHE A 247 19.93 10.46 15.38
CA PHE A 247 18.76 10.17 16.22
C PHE A 247 19.10 10.26 17.73
N LEU A 248 20.19 9.61 18.17
CA LEU A 248 20.58 9.65 19.59
C LEU A 248 20.91 11.07 20.06
N LYS A 249 21.60 11.88 19.23
CA LYS A 249 21.88 13.28 19.52
C LYS A 249 20.61 14.13 19.57
N ALA A 250 19.70 13.92 18.65
CA ALA A 250 18.39 14.59 18.63
C ALA A 250 17.55 14.22 19.88
N ALA A 251 17.49 12.94 20.22
CA ALA A 251 16.79 12.46 21.39
C ALA A 251 17.39 13.00 22.69
N GLU A 252 18.73 13.08 22.80
CA GLU A 252 19.39 13.65 23.98
C GLU A 252 19.09 15.15 24.11
N ALA A 253 19.15 15.90 23.02
CA ALA A 253 18.85 17.33 23.00
C ALA A 253 17.38 17.64 23.34
N GLY A 254 16.43 16.84 22.81
CA GLY A 254 14.99 17.06 22.99
C GLY A 254 14.39 16.45 24.24
N TRP A 255 15.12 15.57 24.94
CA TRP A 255 14.58 14.77 26.05
C TRP A 255 13.92 15.60 27.15
N ALA A 256 14.61 16.65 27.62
CA ALA A 256 14.11 17.47 28.74
C ALA A 256 12.75 18.15 28.43
N ALA A 257 12.52 18.48 27.17
CA ALA A 257 11.28 19.13 26.73
C ALA A 257 10.16 18.15 26.39
N SER A 258 10.50 16.89 26.08
CA SER A 258 9.54 15.93 25.51
C SER A 258 9.18 14.77 26.46
N ALA A 259 10.00 14.48 27.47
CA ALA A 259 9.82 13.32 28.36
C ALA A 259 8.46 13.30 29.09
N GLU A 260 7.95 14.46 29.51
CA GLU A 260 6.66 14.59 30.22
C GLU A 260 5.46 14.49 29.28
N ARG A 261 5.68 14.58 27.96
CA ARG A 261 4.64 14.57 26.93
C ARG A 261 4.43 13.19 26.30
N LEU A 262 5.30 12.22 26.61
CA LEU A 262 5.22 10.88 26.06
C LEU A 262 3.84 10.25 26.30
N GLY A 263 3.27 9.67 25.24
CA GLY A 263 1.93 9.09 25.25
C GLY A 263 0.77 10.09 25.23
N GLN A 264 1.04 11.39 25.16
CA GLN A 264 0.01 12.43 25.12
C GLN A 264 -0.28 12.91 23.71
N VAL A 265 -1.42 13.62 23.56
CA VAL A 265 -1.81 14.30 22.32
C VAL A 265 -1.92 15.79 22.63
N GLU A 266 -1.21 16.63 21.89
CA GLU A 266 -1.28 18.09 21.99
C GLU A 266 -1.92 18.69 20.75
N ILE A 267 -2.82 19.68 20.94
CA ILE A 267 -3.33 20.51 19.85
C ILE A 267 -2.46 21.77 19.75
N VAL A 268 -1.89 21.98 18.58
CA VAL A 268 -0.93 23.06 18.35
C VAL A 268 -1.31 23.88 17.11
N GLU A 269 -0.86 25.14 17.02
CA GLU A 269 -1.03 26.00 15.85
C GLU A 269 0.00 25.64 14.77
N ALA A 270 -0.24 26.09 13.52
CA ALA A 270 0.58 25.73 12.35
C ALA A 270 2.09 26.04 12.50
N GLU A 271 2.46 27.10 13.20
CA GLU A 271 3.87 27.43 13.45
C GLU A 271 4.57 26.40 14.34
N GLN A 272 3.89 25.95 15.39
CA GLN A 272 4.40 24.92 16.29
C GLN A 272 4.42 23.57 15.60
N PHE A 273 3.40 23.24 14.77
CA PHE A 273 3.38 22.04 13.92
C PHE A 273 4.66 21.95 13.08
N ARG A 274 5.04 23.03 12.39
CA ARG A 274 6.28 23.05 11.58
C ARG A 274 7.51 22.72 12.40
N SER A 275 7.57 23.17 13.64
CA SER A 275 8.67 22.86 14.56
C SER A 275 8.70 21.37 14.93
N TYR A 276 7.55 20.74 15.22
CA TYR A 276 7.47 19.29 15.52
C TYR A 276 7.75 18.41 14.31
N ALA A 277 7.48 18.89 13.11
CA ALA A 277 7.73 18.13 11.90
C ALA A 277 9.16 18.31 11.33
N ALA A 278 9.83 19.44 11.59
CA ALA A 278 11.11 19.79 10.99
C ALA A 278 12.32 19.74 11.94
N ASP A 279 12.12 19.92 13.25
CA ASP A 279 13.20 19.90 14.24
C ASP A 279 13.41 18.45 14.75
N GLU A 280 14.54 17.85 14.38
CA GLU A 280 14.87 16.47 14.76
C GLU A 280 14.77 16.22 16.26
N ALA A 281 15.15 17.22 17.09
CA ALA A 281 15.09 17.11 18.56
C ALA A 281 13.65 17.02 19.10
N LYS A 282 12.66 17.38 18.32
CA LYS A 282 11.23 17.24 18.63
C LYS A 282 10.58 16.11 17.86
N ALA A 283 10.85 16.02 16.57
CA ALA A 283 10.25 15.05 15.65
C ALA A 283 10.52 13.60 16.07
N CYS A 284 11.67 13.29 16.64
CA CYS A 284 12.02 11.94 17.09
C CYS A 284 11.10 11.40 18.22
N PHE A 285 10.39 12.26 18.94
CA PHE A 285 9.42 11.89 19.97
C PHE A 285 7.98 11.83 19.47
N VAL A 286 7.73 12.23 18.23
CA VAL A 286 6.38 12.26 17.62
C VAL A 286 6.11 10.95 16.90
N ALA A 287 4.95 10.36 17.14
CA ALA A 287 4.47 9.17 16.42
C ALA A 287 3.74 9.58 15.14
N GLU A 288 2.77 10.49 15.26
CA GLU A 288 1.87 10.89 14.17
C GLU A 288 1.40 12.33 14.39
N ILE A 289 1.15 13.05 13.30
CA ILE A 289 0.58 14.40 13.32
C ILE A 289 -0.66 14.44 12.43
N ASP A 290 -1.80 14.80 12.99
CA ASP A 290 -3.03 15.09 12.24
C ASP A 290 -3.10 16.61 12.03
N PHE A 291 -2.83 17.07 10.80
CA PHE A 291 -2.90 18.49 10.45
C PHE A 291 -4.23 18.83 9.77
N TYR A 292 -4.97 19.75 10.37
CA TYR A 292 -6.29 20.16 9.93
C TYR A 292 -6.20 21.34 8.97
N TYR A 293 -6.31 21.05 7.68
CA TYR A 293 -6.18 22.04 6.63
C TYR A 293 -7.33 21.95 5.63
N SER A 294 -8.11 23.03 5.49
CA SER A 294 -9.23 23.12 4.57
C SER A 294 -8.78 23.61 3.20
N CYS A 295 -8.93 22.79 2.19
CA CYS A 295 -8.70 23.11 0.79
C CYS A 295 -9.61 22.24 -0.09
N SER A 296 -9.65 22.51 -1.41
CA SER A 296 -10.52 21.78 -2.35
C SER A 296 -10.32 20.26 -2.32
N LEU A 297 -9.11 19.77 -2.00
CA LEU A 297 -8.81 18.35 -1.90
C LEU A 297 -9.35 17.74 -0.60
N THR A 298 -9.02 18.35 0.55
CA THR A 298 -9.43 17.83 1.86
C THR A 298 -10.92 17.94 2.11
N GLU A 299 -11.57 18.98 1.58
CA GLU A 299 -13.03 19.15 1.67
C GLU A 299 -13.81 18.08 0.89
N GLN A 300 -13.19 17.44 -0.08
CA GLN A 300 -13.73 16.25 -0.74
C GLN A 300 -13.64 14.97 0.12
N GLY A 301 -13.15 15.06 1.35
CA GLY A 301 -12.95 13.92 2.25
C GLY A 301 -11.66 13.15 1.99
N ILE A 302 -10.67 13.77 1.34
CA ILE A 302 -9.37 13.16 1.11
C ILE A 302 -8.44 13.44 2.28
N VAL A 303 -7.83 12.40 2.82
CA VAL A 303 -6.72 12.48 3.76
C VAL A 303 -5.43 12.19 3.00
N LEU A 304 -4.57 13.19 2.94
CA LEU A 304 -3.25 13.05 2.35
C LEU A 304 -2.26 12.65 3.43
N VAL A 305 -1.58 11.52 3.25
CA VAL A 305 -0.62 10.96 4.21
C VAL A 305 0.79 11.10 3.67
N ASP A 306 1.61 11.94 4.30
CA ASP A 306 3.06 12.02 4.02
C ASP A 306 3.79 11.04 4.93
N THR A 307 4.41 10.01 4.33
CA THR A 307 5.10 8.96 5.05
C THR A 307 6.60 9.25 5.16
N PRO A 308 7.28 8.80 6.23
CA PRO A 308 8.73 8.83 6.30
C PRO A 308 9.37 8.16 5.09
N GLY A 309 10.52 8.68 4.61
CA GLY A 309 11.24 8.06 3.49
C GLY A 309 11.74 6.66 3.84
N ALA A 310 11.80 5.78 2.84
CA ALA A 310 12.19 4.37 3.01
C ALA A 310 13.60 4.17 3.62
N ASP A 311 14.46 5.17 3.51
CA ASP A 311 15.84 5.16 4.05
C ASP A 311 15.96 5.76 5.46
N SER A 312 14.87 6.16 6.08
CA SER A 312 14.84 6.74 7.44
C SER A 312 15.07 5.64 8.49
N ILE A 313 15.75 5.96 9.60
CA ILE A 313 15.79 5.07 10.80
C ILE A 313 14.38 4.75 11.28
N HIS A 314 13.49 5.71 11.13
CA HIS A 314 12.07 5.58 11.47
C HIS A 314 11.31 4.69 10.49
N ALA A 315 11.90 4.28 9.34
CA ALA A 315 11.40 3.22 8.46
C ALA A 315 11.38 1.82 9.14
N ARG A 316 11.91 1.71 10.37
CA ARG A 316 11.73 0.52 11.23
C ARG A 316 10.28 0.24 11.57
N HIS A 317 9.45 1.25 11.61
CA HIS A 317 8.00 1.06 11.67
C HIS A 317 7.48 0.57 10.32
N THR A 318 8.15 -0.45 9.78
CA THR A 318 7.76 -1.16 8.54
C THR A 318 6.30 -1.60 8.63
N GLY A 319 5.86 -2.00 9.82
CA GLY A 319 4.47 -2.34 10.10
C GLY A 319 3.51 -1.17 9.88
N VAL A 320 3.86 0.03 10.34
CA VAL A 320 2.99 1.23 10.19
C VAL A 320 2.96 1.70 8.73
N THR A 321 4.12 1.79 8.08
CA THR A 321 4.21 2.12 6.65
C THR A 321 3.44 1.11 5.80
N PHE A 322 3.56 -0.17 6.12
CA PHE A 322 2.83 -1.25 5.48
C PHE A 322 1.32 -1.15 5.71
N GLN A 323 0.88 -0.78 6.92
CA GLN A 323 -0.53 -0.57 7.23
C GLN A 323 -1.11 0.56 6.37
N TYR A 324 -0.40 1.68 6.22
CA TYR A 324 -0.83 2.73 5.28
C TYR A 324 -0.83 2.27 3.82
N MET A 325 0.10 1.41 3.41
CA MET A 325 0.04 0.79 2.07
C MET A 325 -1.20 -0.09 1.91
N LYS A 326 -1.56 -0.85 2.95
CA LYS A 326 -2.73 -1.74 2.96
C LYS A 326 -4.04 -0.94 2.94
N ASP A 327 -4.13 0.09 3.76
CA ASP A 327 -5.38 0.80 4.06
C ASP A 327 -5.61 2.02 3.16
N SER A 328 -4.63 2.40 2.32
CA SER A 328 -4.78 3.54 1.42
C SER A 328 -5.62 3.22 0.19
N ASP A 329 -6.50 4.14 -0.16
CA ASP A 329 -7.33 4.06 -1.36
C ASP A 329 -6.55 4.38 -2.63
N ALA A 330 -5.50 5.21 -2.52
CA ALA A 330 -4.56 5.50 -3.59
C ALA A 330 -3.14 5.68 -3.07
N ILE A 331 -2.17 5.37 -3.94
CA ILE A 331 -0.73 5.50 -3.66
C ILE A 331 -0.12 6.46 -4.67
N LEU A 332 0.55 7.50 -4.16
CA LEU A 332 1.37 8.42 -4.93
C LEU A 332 2.85 8.09 -4.66
N PHE A 333 3.49 7.45 -5.61
CA PHE A 333 4.91 7.08 -5.51
C PHE A 333 5.77 8.17 -6.12
N VAL A 334 6.56 8.88 -5.29
CA VAL A 334 7.37 10.02 -5.70
C VAL A 334 8.83 9.60 -5.80
N THR A 335 9.45 9.80 -6.96
CA THR A 335 10.88 9.65 -7.19
C THR A 335 11.50 10.99 -7.64
N TYR A 336 12.80 11.16 -7.41
CA TYR A 336 13.52 12.40 -7.75
C TYR A 336 14.18 12.30 -9.12
N TYR A 337 14.06 13.31 -9.95
CA TYR A 337 14.54 13.34 -11.34
C TYR A 337 15.99 12.86 -11.49
N ASN A 338 16.95 13.42 -10.73
CA ASN A 338 18.37 13.07 -10.85
C ASN A 338 18.73 11.64 -10.41
N HIS A 339 17.86 11.00 -9.63
CA HIS A 339 18.04 9.64 -9.13
C HIS A 339 16.77 8.84 -9.32
N ALA A 340 16.11 9.07 -10.46
CA ALA A 340 14.84 8.43 -10.77
C ALA A 340 14.99 6.91 -10.75
N PHE A 341 14.07 6.27 -10.07
CA PHE A 341 14.08 4.81 -9.88
C PHE A 341 15.33 4.31 -9.15
N SER A 342 15.65 4.95 -8.03
CA SER A 342 16.76 4.59 -7.16
C SER A 342 16.65 3.14 -6.65
N ARG A 343 17.69 2.65 -6.01
CA ARG A 343 17.65 1.31 -5.40
C ARG A 343 16.59 1.19 -4.29
N ALA A 344 16.44 2.21 -3.46
CA ALA A 344 15.41 2.27 -2.44
C ALA A 344 14.01 2.22 -3.07
N ASP A 345 13.81 2.94 -4.19
CA ASP A 345 12.57 2.88 -4.96
C ASP A 345 12.30 1.46 -5.49
N LYS A 346 13.32 0.78 -6.02
CA LYS A 346 13.21 -0.60 -6.51
C LYS A 346 12.80 -1.57 -5.39
N GLN A 347 13.40 -1.45 -4.22
CA GLN A 347 13.07 -2.28 -3.06
C GLN A 347 11.63 -2.07 -2.63
N LEU A 348 11.21 -0.80 -2.44
CA LEU A 348 9.85 -0.46 -2.06
C LEU A 348 8.82 -0.91 -3.11
N LEU A 349 9.11 -0.70 -4.40
CA LEU A 349 8.24 -1.11 -5.50
C LEU A 349 8.17 -2.64 -5.67
N SER A 350 9.27 -3.36 -5.40
CA SER A 350 9.24 -4.82 -5.41
C SER A 350 8.31 -5.36 -4.31
N GLN A 351 8.26 -4.68 -3.16
CA GLN A 351 7.33 -4.99 -2.07
C GLN A 351 5.89 -4.71 -2.48
N LEU A 352 5.62 -3.52 -3.03
CA LEU A 352 4.32 -3.16 -3.61
C LEU A 352 3.90 -4.14 -4.71
N GLY A 353 4.81 -4.54 -5.58
CA GLY A 353 4.57 -5.52 -6.65
C GLY A 353 4.20 -6.92 -6.12
N ARG A 354 4.71 -7.31 -4.96
CA ARG A 354 4.35 -8.57 -4.28
C ARG A 354 2.97 -8.52 -3.63
N MET A 355 2.54 -7.33 -3.25
CA MET A 355 1.18 -7.06 -2.78
C MET A 355 0.17 -6.97 -3.95
N LYS A 356 0.64 -7.10 -5.19
CA LYS A 356 -0.05 -6.88 -6.47
C LYS A 356 -1.39 -7.58 -6.65
N GLY A 357 -1.52 -8.75 -6.08
CA GLY A 357 -2.82 -9.37 -6.01
C GLY A 357 -3.80 -8.58 -5.11
N SER A 358 -3.36 -7.62 -4.26
CA SER A 358 -4.14 -6.88 -3.26
C SER A 358 -4.51 -5.46 -3.65
N PHE A 359 -3.80 -4.85 -4.61
CA PHE A 359 -4.10 -3.50 -5.07
C PHE A 359 -4.49 -3.53 -6.55
N ALA A 360 -5.60 -2.90 -6.88
CA ALA A 360 -5.87 -2.53 -8.25
C ALA A 360 -4.74 -1.60 -8.69
N LEU A 361 -3.99 -1.97 -9.73
CA LEU A 361 -2.84 -1.20 -10.25
C LEU A 361 -3.24 0.21 -10.70
N ASP A 362 -4.52 0.40 -11.00
CA ASP A 362 -5.13 1.66 -11.39
C ASP A 362 -5.13 2.70 -10.27
N LYS A 363 -4.91 2.27 -9.01
CA LYS A 363 -4.83 3.14 -7.81
C LYS A 363 -3.42 3.69 -7.54
N MET A 364 -2.44 3.42 -8.40
CA MET A 364 -1.05 3.85 -8.23
C MET A 364 -0.64 4.88 -9.27
N PHE A 365 -0.10 6.00 -8.78
CA PHE A 365 0.42 7.09 -9.58
C PHE A 365 1.91 7.25 -9.29
N PHE A 366 2.73 7.32 -10.34
CA PHE A 366 4.19 7.45 -10.22
C PHE A 366 4.61 8.84 -10.64
N ILE A 367 5.29 9.55 -9.75
CA ILE A 367 5.64 10.95 -9.89
C ILE A 367 7.16 11.07 -10.00
N VAL A 368 7.66 11.54 -11.14
CA VAL A 368 9.04 11.96 -11.32
C VAL A 368 9.10 13.46 -11.00
N ASN A 369 9.47 13.78 -9.76
CA ASN A 369 9.50 15.16 -9.26
C ASN A 369 10.79 15.87 -9.64
N ALA A 370 10.77 17.20 -9.63
CA ALA A 370 11.86 18.08 -10.08
C ALA A 370 12.19 17.96 -11.58
N ALA A 371 11.16 17.77 -12.41
CA ALA A 371 11.30 17.74 -13.87
C ALA A 371 11.87 19.02 -14.48
N ASP A 372 11.84 20.13 -13.74
CA ASP A 372 12.47 21.41 -14.10
C ASP A 372 14.00 21.35 -14.18
N LEU A 373 14.62 20.29 -13.67
CA LEU A 373 16.08 20.06 -13.77
C LEU A 373 16.50 19.48 -15.11
N ALA A 374 15.57 18.99 -15.94
CA ALA A 374 15.88 18.49 -17.26
C ALA A 374 16.43 19.59 -18.17
N ALA A 375 17.50 19.33 -18.87
CA ALA A 375 18.10 20.27 -19.81
C ALA A 375 17.34 20.33 -21.15
N SER A 376 16.60 19.28 -21.51
CA SER A 376 15.75 19.22 -22.72
C SER A 376 14.57 18.28 -22.50
N GLU A 377 13.57 18.34 -23.42
CA GLU A 377 12.42 17.43 -23.43
C GLU A 377 12.85 15.98 -23.71
N GLU A 378 13.85 15.78 -24.61
CA GLU A 378 14.37 14.44 -24.91
C GLU A 378 15.04 13.80 -23.69
N GLU A 379 15.74 14.60 -22.87
CA GLU A 379 16.32 14.09 -21.61
C GLU A 379 15.24 13.70 -20.61
N LEU A 380 14.19 14.53 -20.48
CA LEU A 380 13.04 14.24 -19.62
C LEU A 380 12.33 12.96 -20.04
N ASP A 381 12.08 12.82 -21.33
CA ASP A 381 11.42 11.62 -21.90
C ASP A 381 12.26 10.36 -21.64
N ALA A 382 13.58 10.44 -21.78
CA ALA A 382 14.48 9.32 -21.50
C ALA A 382 14.42 8.90 -20.03
N VAL A 383 14.36 9.86 -19.09
CA VAL A 383 14.21 9.56 -17.65
C VAL A 383 12.84 8.94 -17.35
N VAL A 384 11.78 9.49 -17.91
CA VAL A 384 10.41 8.94 -17.76
C VAL A 384 10.31 7.51 -18.29
N GLU A 385 10.90 7.22 -19.45
CA GLU A 385 10.89 5.87 -20.01
C GLU A 385 11.76 4.90 -19.18
N HIS A 386 12.91 5.36 -18.66
CA HIS A 386 13.69 4.57 -17.70
C HIS A 386 12.87 4.16 -16.46
N VAL A 387 12.09 5.10 -15.91
CA VAL A 387 11.18 4.82 -14.78
C VAL A 387 10.10 3.83 -15.21
N ARG A 388 9.48 3.99 -16.39
CA ARG A 388 8.48 3.06 -16.92
C ARG A 388 9.02 1.65 -17.08
N ASP A 389 10.22 1.51 -17.63
CA ASP A 389 10.87 0.22 -17.82
C ASP A 389 11.21 -0.44 -16.48
N GLY A 390 11.68 0.35 -15.49
CA GLY A 390 11.89 -0.11 -14.13
C GLY A 390 10.59 -0.63 -13.47
N LEU A 391 9.49 0.10 -13.64
CA LEU A 391 8.16 -0.27 -13.15
C LEU A 391 7.61 -1.54 -13.84
N ARG A 392 7.79 -1.66 -15.17
CA ARG A 392 7.46 -2.88 -15.92
C ARG A 392 8.27 -4.07 -15.42
N GLY A 393 9.57 -3.87 -15.15
CA GLY A 393 10.44 -4.89 -14.55
C GLY A 393 9.99 -5.30 -13.14
N ALA A 394 9.45 -4.38 -12.35
CA ALA A 394 8.80 -4.66 -11.07
C ALA A 394 7.40 -5.28 -11.25
N GLY A 395 6.95 -5.45 -12.51
CA GLY A 395 5.74 -6.14 -12.94
C GLY A 395 4.52 -5.22 -13.01
N ILE A 396 4.63 -3.89 -13.04
CA ILE A 396 3.54 -2.93 -13.28
C ILE A 396 3.48 -2.70 -14.79
N GLN A 397 2.52 -3.33 -15.46
CA GLN A 397 2.49 -3.37 -16.95
C GLN A 397 2.15 -2.03 -17.58
N GLN A 398 1.22 -1.29 -17.00
CA GLN A 398 0.75 0.01 -17.47
C GLN A 398 0.87 1.07 -16.39
N PRO A 399 2.10 1.54 -16.07
CA PRO A 399 2.29 2.50 -15.01
C PRO A 399 1.84 3.91 -15.43
N ASN A 400 1.05 4.58 -14.59
CA ASN A 400 0.69 5.99 -14.73
C ASN A 400 1.86 6.85 -14.24
N VAL A 401 2.78 7.27 -15.13
CA VAL A 401 3.98 8.05 -14.81
C VAL A 401 3.81 9.49 -15.24
N PHE A 402 4.06 10.43 -14.32
CA PHE A 402 3.96 11.88 -14.52
C PHE A 402 5.27 12.55 -14.12
N ALA A 403 5.86 13.29 -15.05
CA ALA A 403 7.00 14.17 -14.75
C ALA A 403 6.47 15.53 -14.33
N VAL A 404 6.83 15.99 -13.12
CA VAL A 404 6.29 17.22 -12.54
C VAL A 404 7.37 18.07 -11.88
N SER A 405 7.16 19.39 -11.84
CA SER A 405 7.91 20.29 -11.00
C SER A 405 7.03 20.82 -9.86
N SER A 406 7.18 20.25 -8.67
CA SER A 406 6.48 20.74 -7.49
C SER A 406 6.84 22.22 -7.18
N MET A 407 8.05 22.63 -7.49
CA MET A 407 8.51 24.01 -7.31
C MET A 407 7.77 24.99 -8.24
N ARG A 408 7.65 24.66 -9.53
CA ARG A 408 6.89 25.48 -10.49
C ARG A 408 5.41 25.53 -10.15
N ALA A 409 4.82 24.36 -9.84
CA ALA A 409 3.43 24.26 -9.44
C ALA A 409 3.10 25.10 -8.20
N MET A 410 4.02 25.17 -7.22
CA MET A 410 3.89 26.03 -6.04
C MET A 410 4.01 27.51 -6.37
N ALA A 411 4.96 27.89 -7.28
CA ALA A 411 5.18 29.28 -7.66
C ALA A 411 4.00 29.86 -8.45
N ALA A 412 3.29 29.06 -9.22
CA ALA A 412 2.11 29.46 -10.00
C ALA A 412 0.88 29.86 -9.14
N GLY A 413 0.86 29.49 -7.87
CA GLY A 413 -0.25 29.78 -6.95
C GLY A 413 -1.51 28.95 -7.18
N ARG A 414 -2.54 29.17 -6.34
CA ARG A 414 -3.80 28.39 -6.36
C ARG A 414 -4.60 28.48 -7.67
N ASP A 415 -4.50 29.62 -8.36
CA ASP A 415 -5.36 29.93 -9.51
C ASP A 415 -4.70 29.72 -10.87
N ASN A 416 -3.38 29.53 -10.93
CA ASN A 416 -2.60 29.40 -12.17
C ASN A 416 -1.72 28.14 -12.20
N ALA A 417 -2.29 26.99 -11.97
CA ALA A 417 -1.62 25.68 -12.17
C ALA A 417 -1.19 25.43 -13.65
N ALA A 418 -1.25 26.47 -14.49
CA ALA A 418 -0.96 26.41 -15.93
C ALA A 418 0.53 26.38 -16.25
N ASP A 419 1.44 26.68 -15.31
CA ASP A 419 2.87 26.79 -15.61
C ASP A 419 3.66 25.47 -15.54
N ASP A 420 3.06 24.37 -15.04
CA ASP A 420 3.63 23.02 -15.11
C ASP A 420 2.67 22.08 -15.83
N PRO A 421 2.90 21.77 -17.11
CA PRO A 421 2.01 20.89 -17.89
C PRO A 421 1.91 19.49 -17.32
N GLY A 422 2.99 18.95 -16.74
CA GLY A 422 3.03 17.62 -16.13
C GLY A 422 2.19 17.58 -14.86
N PHE A 423 2.26 18.61 -14.02
CA PHE A 423 1.43 18.70 -12.81
C PHE A 423 -0.06 18.89 -13.13
N SER A 424 -0.37 19.67 -14.16
CA SER A 424 -1.75 19.86 -14.65
C SER A 424 -2.34 18.55 -15.19
N LEU A 425 -1.56 17.80 -15.97
CA LEU A 425 -1.95 16.47 -16.47
C LEU A 425 -2.16 15.48 -15.32
N PHE A 426 -1.24 15.46 -14.34
CA PHE A 426 -1.39 14.63 -13.14
C PHE A 426 -2.69 15.00 -12.40
N ARG A 427 -2.92 16.30 -12.13
CA ARG A 427 -4.11 16.78 -11.43
C ARG A 427 -5.38 16.35 -12.13
N GLN A 428 -5.45 16.51 -13.45
CA GLN A 428 -6.60 16.08 -14.27
C GLN A 428 -6.86 14.57 -14.13
N ARG A 429 -5.82 13.75 -14.28
CA ARG A 429 -5.94 12.28 -14.20
C ARG A 429 -6.28 11.82 -12.78
N PHE A 430 -5.68 12.43 -11.79
CA PHE A 430 -5.91 12.14 -10.39
C PHE A 430 -7.33 12.55 -9.96
N SER A 431 -7.81 13.72 -10.37
CA SER A 431 -9.20 14.12 -10.12
C SER A 431 -10.20 13.18 -10.80
N ALA A 432 -9.94 12.79 -12.05
CA ALA A 432 -10.80 11.82 -12.74
C ALA A 432 -10.84 10.47 -11.99
N PHE A 433 -9.70 9.98 -11.50
CA PHE A 433 -9.63 8.78 -10.67
C PHE A 433 -10.44 8.93 -9.37
N LEU A 434 -10.27 10.04 -8.65
CA LEU A 434 -11.00 10.29 -7.40
C LEU A 434 -12.51 10.35 -7.65
N GLU A 435 -12.93 10.96 -8.77
CA GLU A 435 -14.34 11.13 -9.11
C GLU A 435 -14.98 9.87 -9.66
N GLN A 436 -14.29 9.14 -10.55
CA GLN A 436 -14.87 8.00 -11.26
C GLN A 436 -14.62 6.68 -10.50
N ASP A 437 -13.37 6.37 -10.15
CA ASP A 437 -13.05 5.04 -9.65
C ASP A 437 -13.42 4.87 -8.18
N LEU A 438 -13.01 5.80 -7.30
CA LEU A 438 -13.32 5.69 -5.87
C LEU A 438 -14.80 5.97 -5.59
N GLY A 439 -15.35 7.00 -6.23
CA GLY A 439 -16.77 7.34 -6.06
C GLY A 439 -17.69 6.24 -6.58
N ASN A 440 -17.39 5.67 -7.74
CA ASN A 440 -18.21 4.63 -8.36
C ASN A 440 -18.16 3.31 -7.59
N LEU A 441 -17.00 2.88 -7.09
CA LEU A 441 -16.87 1.64 -6.32
C LEU A 441 -17.71 1.68 -5.03
N ALA A 442 -17.66 2.80 -4.30
CA ALA A 442 -18.43 2.99 -3.08
C ALA A 442 -19.95 3.00 -3.35
N VAL A 443 -20.37 3.69 -4.42
CA VAL A 443 -21.78 3.76 -4.82
C VAL A 443 -22.27 2.44 -5.40
N SER A 444 -21.48 1.74 -6.22
CA SER A 444 -21.82 0.44 -6.80
C SER A 444 -22.13 -0.60 -5.72
N SER A 445 -21.28 -0.71 -4.69
CA SER A 445 -21.50 -1.61 -3.56
C SER A 445 -22.80 -1.26 -2.80
N ALA A 446 -23.07 0.03 -2.61
CA ALA A 446 -24.31 0.51 -1.97
C ALA A 446 -25.54 0.22 -2.82
N THR A 447 -25.42 0.37 -4.14
CA THR A 447 -26.50 0.06 -5.10
C THR A 447 -26.85 -1.40 -5.10
N GLU A 448 -25.84 -2.27 -5.07
CA GLU A 448 -26.05 -3.72 -5.01
C GLU A 448 -26.78 -4.14 -3.73
N MET A 449 -26.42 -3.54 -2.59
CA MET A 449 -27.12 -3.74 -1.33
C MET A 449 -28.59 -3.30 -1.39
N MET A 450 -28.86 -2.16 -2.03
CA MET A 450 -30.24 -1.67 -2.25
C MET A 450 -31.03 -2.60 -3.17
N LYS A 451 -30.43 -3.13 -4.24
CA LYS A 451 -31.07 -4.14 -5.12
C LYS A 451 -31.47 -5.39 -4.36
N GLN A 452 -30.58 -5.90 -3.54
CA GLN A 452 -30.87 -7.06 -2.71
C GLN A 452 -32.01 -6.79 -1.73
N MET A 453 -32.00 -5.59 -1.13
CA MET A 453 -33.11 -5.18 -0.24
C MET A 453 -34.43 -5.06 -0.98
N ARG A 454 -34.44 -4.49 -2.19
CA ARG A 454 -35.62 -4.40 -3.05
C ARG A 454 -36.17 -5.80 -3.39
N GLU A 455 -35.29 -6.73 -3.73
CA GLU A 455 -35.70 -8.09 -4.06
C GLU A 455 -36.30 -8.83 -2.84
N ARG A 456 -35.70 -8.66 -1.66
CA ARG A 456 -36.26 -9.18 -0.39
C ARG A 456 -37.63 -8.60 -0.13
N LEU A 457 -37.81 -7.30 -0.25
CA LEU A 457 -39.09 -6.62 -0.06
C LEU A 457 -40.14 -7.04 -1.10
N PHE A 458 -39.73 -7.26 -2.36
CA PHE A 458 -40.62 -7.77 -3.41
C PHE A 458 -41.16 -9.16 -3.05
N LYS A 459 -40.28 -10.10 -2.73
CA LYS A 459 -40.65 -11.47 -2.32
C LYS A 459 -41.56 -11.46 -1.08
N TRP A 460 -41.30 -10.53 -0.16
CA TRP A 460 -42.12 -10.35 1.03
C TRP A 460 -43.51 -9.81 0.68
N THR A 461 -43.65 -8.83 -0.18
CA THR A 461 -44.96 -8.28 -0.61
C THR A 461 -45.79 -9.29 -1.39
N GLU A 462 -45.14 -10.13 -2.20
CA GLU A 462 -45.81 -11.28 -2.86
C GLU A 462 -46.35 -12.29 -1.85
N ALA A 463 -45.52 -12.65 -0.88
CA ALA A 463 -45.91 -13.61 0.17
C ALA A 463 -47.06 -13.05 1.03
N ALA A 464 -47.03 -11.75 1.35
CA ALA A 464 -48.08 -11.08 2.14
C ALA A 464 -49.42 -10.93 1.40
N GLY A 465 -49.42 -10.94 0.07
CA GLY A 465 -50.65 -10.83 -0.75
C GLY A 465 -51.43 -12.15 -0.88
N GLN A 466 -50.96 -13.28 -0.30
CA GLN A 466 -51.61 -14.58 -0.38
C GLN A 466 -52.54 -14.81 0.82
N ASN A 467 -53.60 -15.63 0.63
CA ASN A 467 -54.64 -15.88 1.65
C ASN A 467 -54.05 -16.34 2.99
N ALA A 468 -54.65 -15.91 4.10
CA ALA A 468 -54.23 -16.17 5.49
C ALA A 468 -54.09 -17.71 5.80
N GLU A 469 -54.96 -18.52 5.23
CA GLU A 469 -54.90 -19.98 5.38
C GLU A 469 -53.68 -20.63 4.73
N SER A 470 -53.24 -20.09 3.60
CA SER A 470 -51.97 -20.46 2.92
C SER A 470 -50.74 -20.01 3.73
N ALA A 471 -50.83 -18.89 4.47
CA ALA A 471 -49.74 -18.39 5.29
C ALA A 471 -49.47 -19.27 6.52
N GLU A 472 -50.55 -19.77 7.19
CA GLU A 472 -50.42 -20.70 8.32
C GLU A 472 -49.77 -22.03 7.89
N GLN A 473 -50.18 -22.56 6.74
CA GLN A 473 -49.56 -23.77 6.18
C GLN A 473 -48.09 -23.59 5.85
N ARG A 474 -47.73 -22.46 5.26
CA ARG A 474 -46.29 -22.12 4.95
C ARG A 474 -45.48 -21.97 6.22
N LEU A 475 -46.03 -21.28 7.23
CA LEU A 475 -45.35 -21.08 8.51
C LEU A 475 -45.11 -22.45 9.19
N ALA A 476 -46.12 -23.31 9.20
CA ALA A 476 -45.98 -24.67 9.73
C ALA A 476 -44.91 -25.47 8.95
N ALA A 477 -44.93 -25.39 7.62
CA ALA A 477 -43.93 -26.03 6.77
C ALA A 477 -42.50 -25.48 7.03
N LEU A 478 -42.35 -24.17 7.14
CA LEU A 478 -41.07 -23.53 7.45
C LEU A 478 -40.56 -23.99 8.83
N ARG A 479 -41.41 -23.95 9.84
CA ARG A 479 -41.04 -24.39 11.19
C ARG A 479 -40.68 -25.87 11.22
N GLY A 480 -41.35 -26.72 10.43
CA GLY A 480 -40.98 -28.14 10.25
C GLY A 480 -39.60 -28.35 9.63
N ARG A 481 -39.06 -27.35 8.92
CA ARG A 481 -37.69 -27.38 8.32
C ARG A 481 -36.61 -26.74 9.21
N ARG A 482 -36.96 -26.22 10.38
CA ARG A 482 -36.03 -25.54 11.26
C ARG A 482 -34.85 -26.42 11.66
N ASP A 483 -35.11 -27.68 11.98
CA ASP A 483 -34.05 -28.63 12.35
C ASP A 483 -33.10 -28.89 11.18
N ILE A 484 -33.63 -28.95 9.94
CA ILE A 484 -32.84 -29.11 8.73
C ILE A 484 -31.97 -27.86 8.50
N PHE A 485 -32.54 -26.70 8.72
CA PHE A 485 -31.80 -25.44 8.61
C PHE A 485 -30.67 -25.33 9.64
N GLU A 486 -30.94 -25.57 10.92
CA GLU A 486 -29.90 -25.51 11.97
C GLU A 486 -28.81 -26.57 11.75
N GLN A 487 -29.18 -27.76 11.25
CA GLN A 487 -28.21 -28.76 10.87
C GLN A 487 -27.36 -28.31 9.69
N ALA A 488 -27.93 -27.68 8.67
CA ALA A 488 -27.21 -27.12 7.53
C ALA A 488 -26.27 -26.00 7.94
N VAL A 489 -26.70 -25.11 8.86
CA VAL A 489 -25.85 -24.04 9.42
C VAL A 489 -24.68 -24.65 10.22
N ALA A 490 -24.97 -25.67 11.04
CA ALA A 490 -23.91 -26.37 11.78
C ALA A 490 -22.92 -27.10 10.87
N GLU A 491 -23.36 -27.61 9.72
CA GLU A 491 -22.47 -28.17 8.69
C GLU A 491 -21.58 -27.10 8.08
N PHE A 492 -22.11 -25.90 7.77
CA PHE A 492 -21.33 -24.79 7.27
C PHE A 492 -20.21 -24.39 8.23
N VAL A 493 -20.50 -24.27 9.52
CA VAL A 493 -19.48 -23.92 10.53
C VAL A 493 -18.37 -24.98 10.58
N ARG A 494 -18.70 -26.26 10.33
CA ARG A 494 -17.74 -27.37 10.35
C ARG A 494 -16.95 -27.54 9.05
N VAL A 495 -17.31 -26.85 7.95
CA VAL A 495 -16.59 -26.97 6.68
C VAL A 495 -15.10 -26.69 6.91
N ASP A 496 -14.26 -27.61 6.47
CA ASP A 496 -12.80 -27.44 6.58
C ASP A 496 -12.25 -26.66 5.38
N ILE A 497 -12.03 -25.38 5.57
CA ILE A 497 -11.27 -24.52 4.64
C ILE A 497 -9.80 -24.40 5.06
N GLY A 498 -9.45 -24.92 6.23
CA GLY A 498 -8.10 -24.80 6.80
C GLY A 498 -7.06 -25.53 5.98
N ARG A 499 -7.41 -26.66 5.36
CA ARG A 499 -6.46 -27.43 4.54
C ARG A 499 -5.93 -26.66 3.33
N GLU A 500 -6.83 -26.08 2.54
CA GLU A 500 -6.42 -25.27 1.36
C GLU A 500 -5.66 -24.02 1.79
N TRP A 501 -6.09 -23.40 2.88
CA TRP A 501 -5.42 -22.23 3.44
C TRP A 501 -4.02 -22.57 3.97
N SER A 502 -3.84 -23.66 4.71
CA SER A 502 -2.56 -24.10 5.25
C SER A 502 -1.56 -24.47 4.15
N GLN A 503 -2.03 -25.06 3.05
CA GLN A 503 -1.19 -25.32 1.90
C GLN A 503 -0.64 -24.04 1.28
N GLU A 504 -1.49 -23.03 1.10
CA GLU A 504 -1.08 -21.70 0.61
C GLU A 504 -0.07 -21.05 1.56
N ASN A 505 -0.32 -21.12 2.88
CA ASN A 505 0.60 -20.60 3.90
C ASN A 505 2.00 -21.21 3.78
N ALA A 506 2.10 -22.52 3.75
CA ALA A 506 3.37 -23.23 3.63
C ALA A 506 4.12 -22.88 2.32
N GLU A 507 3.39 -22.79 1.19
CA GLU A 507 3.97 -22.44 -0.11
C GLU A 507 4.51 -21.01 -0.12
N LEU A 508 3.74 -20.04 0.39
CA LEU A 508 4.15 -18.65 0.45
C LEU A 508 5.37 -18.46 1.35
N LEU A 509 5.38 -19.07 2.52
CA LEU A 509 6.48 -18.99 3.48
C LEU A 509 7.76 -19.67 2.97
N PHE A 510 7.64 -20.79 2.25
CA PHE A 510 8.78 -21.37 1.54
C PHE A 510 9.44 -20.35 0.58
N HIS A 511 8.64 -19.64 -0.18
CA HIS A 511 9.14 -18.61 -1.10
C HIS A 511 9.73 -17.39 -0.38
N VAL A 512 9.26 -17.04 0.81
CA VAL A 512 9.85 -15.97 1.64
C VAL A 512 11.31 -16.29 1.93
N VAL A 513 11.60 -17.49 2.43
CA VAL A 513 12.99 -17.91 2.73
C VAL A 513 13.89 -17.78 1.51
N GLN A 514 13.43 -18.23 0.33
CA GLN A 514 14.23 -18.18 -0.90
C GLN A 514 14.52 -16.74 -1.33
N ARG A 515 13.52 -15.86 -1.26
CA ARG A 515 13.69 -14.45 -1.66
C ARG A 515 14.63 -13.71 -0.72
N VAL A 516 14.42 -13.83 0.59
CA VAL A 516 15.27 -13.16 1.60
C VAL A 516 16.71 -13.65 1.51
N ARG A 517 16.93 -14.95 1.28
CA ARG A 517 18.27 -15.48 1.04
C ARG A 517 18.95 -14.80 -0.16
N LEU A 518 18.27 -14.68 -1.29
CA LEU A 518 18.84 -14.05 -2.49
C LEU A 518 19.18 -12.57 -2.23
N GLN A 519 18.28 -11.83 -1.59
CA GLN A 519 18.52 -10.44 -1.21
C GLN A 519 19.70 -10.29 -0.25
N ALA A 520 19.81 -11.17 0.74
CA ALA A 520 20.94 -11.16 1.67
C ALA A 520 22.28 -11.28 0.96
N LEU A 521 22.36 -12.10 -0.11
CA LEU A 521 23.57 -12.25 -0.90
C LEU A 521 23.90 -11.02 -1.75
N GLU A 522 22.90 -10.30 -2.21
CA GLU A 522 23.07 -9.03 -2.93
C GLU A 522 23.51 -7.90 -1.99
N LEU A 523 22.83 -7.77 -0.85
CA LEU A 523 23.14 -6.77 0.18
C LEU A 523 24.53 -6.93 0.78
N PHE A 524 25.08 -8.16 0.80
CA PHE A 524 26.39 -8.44 1.39
C PHE A 524 27.49 -7.53 0.84
N ALA A 525 27.49 -7.27 -0.47
CA ALA A 525 28.52 -6.46 -1.12
C ALA A 525 28.51 -4.99 -0.69
N GLU A 526 27.40 -4.49 -0.17
CA GLU A 526 27.21 -3.10 0.26
C GLU A 526 27.76 -2.86 1.66
N PHE A 527 27.42 -3.76 2.57
CA PHE A 527 27.88 -3.65 3.94
C PHE A 527 29.36 -4.03 4.07
N PHE A 528 29.85 -4.96 3.25
CA PHE A 528 31.27 -5.34 3.21
C PHE A 528 31.98 -4.69 2.02
N HIS A 529 31.98 -3.36 2.01
CA HIS A 529 32.61 -2.51 0.98
C HIS A 529 33.94 -1.90 1.45
N PRO A 530 34.93 -1.68 0.55
CA PRO A 530 36.22 -1.10 0.93
C PRO A 530 36.11 0.24 1.67
N SER A 531 35.14 1.09 1.33
CA SER A 531 34.97 2.40 1.99
C SER A 531 34.59 2.31 3.47
N LEU A 532 34.00 1.20 3.91
CA LEU A 532 33.54 1.01 5.29
C LEU A 532 34.61 0.31 6.16
N LEU A 533 35.39 -0.61 5.56
CA LEU A 533 36.31 -1.47 6.25
C LEU A 533 37.76 -1.01 6.03
N GLN A 534 38.07 0.27 6.28
CA GLN A 534 39.40 0.87 6.18
C GLN A 534 39.91 1.36 7.52
N GLU A 535 41.23 1.37 7.71
CA GLU A 535 41.87 1.75 8.98
C GLU A 535 41.64 3.20 9.37
N HIS A 536 41.48 4.12 8.40
CA HIS A 536 41.21 5.50 8.67
C HIS A 536 39.79 5.81 9.17
N ASN A 537 38.87 4.84 9.07
CA ASN A 537 37.51 4.96 9.59
C ASN A 537 37.36 4.48 11.06
N GLY A 538 38.47 4.26 11.75
CA GLY A 538 38.49 3.79 13.14
C GLY A 538 38.92 2.31 13.32
N PRO A 539 38.74 1.74 14.51
CA PRO A 539 39.16 0.38 14.81
C PRO A 539 38.46 -0.64 13.89
N LEU A 540 39.20 -1.39 13.11
CA LEU A 540 38.72 -2.37 12.12
C LEU A 540 37.71 -3.37 12.70
N LYS A 541 37.91 -3.83 13.95
CA LYS A 541 36.98 -4.74 14.62
C LYS A 541 35.61 -4.09 14.83
N ARG A 542 35.58 -2.82 15.21
CA ARG A 542 34.33 -2.06 15.38
C ARG A 542 33.63 -1.88 14.01
N ASN A 543 34.38 -1.47 12.97
CA ASN A 543 33.84 -1.29 11.64
C ASN A 543 33.26 -2.58 11.07
N PHE A 544 33.92 -3.73 11.28
CA PHE A 544 33.42 -5.04 10.89
C PHE A 544 32.13 -5.40 11.67
N THR A 545 32.10 -5.14 12.98
CA THR A 545 30.90 -5.38 13.80
C THR A 545 29.71 -4.54 13.32
N VAL A 546 29.93 -3.25 13.00
CA VAL A 546 28.89 -2.37 12.48
C VAL A 546 28.42 -2.86 11.09
N ALA A 547 29.33 -3.26 10.21
CA ALA A 547 28.98 -3.79 8.90
C ALA A 547 28.16 -5.10 9.01
N MET A 548 28.56 -6.01 9.89
CA MET A 548 27.86 -7.27 10.13
C MET A 548 26.45 -7.04 10.70
N ARG A 549 26.33 -6.19 11.70
CA ARG A 549 25.01 -5.83 12.29
C ARG A 549 24.12 -5.13 11.28
N GLY A 550 24.62 -4.11 10.58
CA GLY A 550 23.85 -3.41 9.57
C GLY A 550 23.35 -4.35 8.46
N TRP A 551 24.15 -5.33 8.08
CA TRP A 551 23.74 -6.36 7.11
C TRP A 551 22.62 -7.25 7.68
N LEU A 552 22.71 -7.72 8.92
CA LEU A 552 21.69 -8.52 9.58
C LEU A 552 20.41 -7.74 9.79
N ASP A 553 20.51 -6.49 10.24
CA ASP A 553 19.36 -5.60 10.45
C ASP A 553 18.59 -5.35 9.14
N GLN A 554 19.33 -5.14 8.04
CA GLN A 554 18.70 -4.97 6.72
C GLN A 554 17.99 -6.24 6.26
N ILE A 555 18.58 -7.42 6.49
CA ILE A 555 17.94 -8.70 6.17
C ILE A 555 16.72 -8.94 7.05
N SER A 556 16.78 -8.59 8.34
CA SER A 556 15.64 -8.66 9.26
C SER A 556 14.47 -7.83 8.74
N GLY A 557 14.72 -6.58 8.37
CA GLY A 557 13.71 -5.72 7.79
C GLY A 557 13.13 -6.25 6.47
N GLU A 558 13.95 -6.91 5.62
CA GLU A 558 13.44 -7.58 4.41
C GLU A 558 12.54 -8.77 4.76
N LEU A 559 12.94 -9.59 5.75
CA LEU A 559 12.14 -10.71 6.22
C LEU A 559 10.79 -10.26 6.80
N GLU A 560 10.78 -9.24 7.64
CA GLU A 560 9.58 -8.64 8.22
C GLU A 560 8.60 -8.16 7.13
N ARG A 561 9.12 -7.46 6.12
CA ARG A 561 8.34 -6.98 4.97
C ARG A 561 7.75 -8.12 4.13
N GLU A 562 8.53 -9.17 3.89
CA GLU A 562 8.06 -10.36 3.18
C GLU A 562 6.95 -11.09 3.95
N LEU A 563 7.10 -11.22 5.26
CA LEU A 563 6.09 -11.82 6.13
C LEU A 563 4.79 -10.99 6.13
N LEU A 564 4.90 -9.65 6.24
CA LEU A 564 3.75 -8.75 6.15
C LEU A 564 3.04 -8.83 4.78
N ALA A 565 3.80 -8.88 3.68
CA ALA A 565 3.21 -9.07 2.36
C ALA A 565 2.52 -10.43 2.22
N THR A 566 3.01 -11.44 2.94
CA THR A 566 2.41 -12.77 2.96
C THR A 566 1.07 -12.78 3.67
N THR A 567 0.90 -12.04 4.79
CA THR A 567 -0.37 -11.98 5.51
C THR A 567 -1.52 -11.51 4.63
N LEU A 568 -1.30 -10.50 3.77
CA LEU A 568 -2.34 -10.00 2.86
C LEU A 568 -2.84 -11.05 1.85
N ARG A 569 -1.94 -11.91 1.37
CA ARG A 569 -2.32 -13.02 0.48
C ARG A 569 -3.12 -14.08 1.21
N LEU A 570 -2.73 -14.37 2.46
CA LEU A 570 -3.42 -15.32 3.32
C LEU A 570 -4.81 -14.83 3.70
N GLU A 571 -4.97 -13.54 4.02
CA GLU A 571 -6.25 -12.90 4.30
C GLU A 571 -7.21 -13.02 3.11
N ARG A 572 -6.73 -12.73 1.90
CA ARG A 572 -7.52 -12.90 0.67
C ARG A 572 -7.91 -14.32 0.40
N LYS A 573 -6.95 -15.24 0.55
CA LYS A 573 -7.23 -16.65 0.35
C LYS A 573 -8.33 -17.09 1.31
N ALA A 574 -8.24 -16.72 2.59
CA ALA A 574 -9.25 -17.02 3.60
C ALA A 574 -10.61 -16.41 3.25
N ALA A 575 -10.64 -15.13 2.84
CA ALA A 575 -11.87 -14.45 2.42
C ALA A 575 -12.52 -15.13 1.21
N ALA A 576 -11.73 -15.44 0.17
CA ALA A 576 -12.22 -16.11 -1.04
C ALA A 576 -12.75 -17.52 -0.75
N LEU A 577 -12.09 -18.27 0.13
CA LEU A 577 -12.54 -19.59 0.55
C LEU A 577 -13.87 -19.50 1.31
N LEU A 578 -13.98 -18.59 2.27
CA LEU A 578 -15.18 -18.38 3.06
C LEU A 578 -16.37 -17.94 2.18
N GLN A 579 -16.16 -17.00 1.28
CA GLN A 579 -17.17 -16.56 0.32
C GLN A 579 -17.65 -17.70 -0.57
N ARG A 580 -16.71 -18.45 -1.15
CA ARG A 580 -17.04 -19.63 -1.99
C ARG A 580 -17.94 -20.62 -1.25
N GLU A 581 -17.61 -20.94 0.01
CA GLU A 581 -18.37 -21.88 0.81
C GLU A 581 -19.74 -21.31 1.22
N ALA A 582 -19.84 -20.04 1.57
CA ALA A 582 -21.10 -19.38 1.89
C ALA A 582 -22.05 -19.33 0.69
N GLU A 583 -21.55 -18.96 -0.48
CA GLU A 583 -22.34 -18.99 -1.72
C GLU A 583 -22.76 -20.42 -2.12
N ALA A 584 -21.88 -21.38 -1.97
CA ALA A 584 -22.19 -22.78 -2.24
C ALA A 584 -23.25 -23.31 -1.26
N TRP A 585 -23.19 -22.91 0.00
CA TRP A 585 -24.19 -23.23 1.01
C TRP A 585 -25.56 -22.63 0.64
N CYS A 586 -25.62 -21.35 0.27
CA CYS A 586 -26.85 -20.70 -0.17
C CYS A 586 -27.46 -21.45 -1.37
N ARG A 587 -26.70 -21.70 -2.43
CA ARG A 587 -27.19 -22.42 -3.63
C ARG A 587 -27.69 -23.83 -3.32
N ARG A 588 -27.04 -24.54 -2.39
CA ARG A 588 -27.41 -25.89 -2.02
C ARG A 588 -28.72 -25.98 -1.24
N HIS A 589 -28.97 -25.01 -0.37
CA HIS A 589 -30.06 -25.07 0.59
C HIS A 589 -31.27 -24.21 0.20
N GLU A 590 -31.18 -23.28 -0.73
CA GLU A 590 -32.27 -22.40 -1.17
C GLU A 590 -33.51 -23.18 -1.60
N ALA A 591 -33.35 -24.21 -2.45
CA ALA A 591 -34.45 -25.02 -2.92
C ALA A 591 -35.02 -25.94 -1.83
N ALA A 592 -34.19 -26.54 -0.97
CA ALA A 592 -34.59 -27.44 0.08
C ALA A 592 -35.33 -26.73 1.22
N LEU A 593 -34.96 -25.51 1.52
CA LEU A 593 -35.56 -24.67 2.54
C LEU A 593 -36.76 -23.85 2.02
N GLU A 594 -36.94 -23.79 0.70
CA GLU A 594 -37.95 -22.94 0.03
C GLU A 594 -37.87 -21.49 0.51
N MET A 595 -36.64 -20.97 0.65
CA MET A 595 -36.36 -19.70 1.24
C MET A 595 -35.30 -18.99 0.36
N PRO A 596 -35.47 -17.68 0.01
CA PRO A 596 -34.46 -16.96 -0.73
C PRO A 596 -33.22 -16.76 0.14
N LEU A 597 -32.13 -17.38 -0.27
CA LEU A 597 -30.85 -17.27 0.40
C LEU A 597 -29.88 -16.44 -0.48
N GLY A 598 -29.33 -15.38 0.09
CA GLY A 598 -28.28 -14.58 -0.54
C GLY A 598 -27.20 -14.31 0.48
N TYR A 599 -25.96 -14.41 0.07
CA TYR A 599 -24.80 -14.00 0.86
C TYR A 599 -24.12 -12.83 0.15
N ALA A 600 -24.12 -11.68 0.79
CA ALA A 600 -23.26 -10.55 0.40
C ALA A 600 -22.06 -10.56 1.34
N ASN A 601 -20.86 -10.60 0.77
CA ASN A 601 -19.65 -10.50 1.55
C ASN A 601 -19.58 -9.09 2.18
N GLY A 602 -19.76 -9.00 3.48
CA GLY A 602 -19.38 -7.79 4.20
C GLY A 602 -17.86 -7.74 4.21
N GLU A 603 -17.26 -6.79 3.51
CA GLU A 603 -15.83 -6.47 3.60
C GLU A 603 -15.51 -6.03 5.03
N SER A 604 -15.34 -6.98 5.93
CA SER A 604 -14.79 -6.71 7.26
C SER A 604 -13.28 -6.90 7.20
N GLY A 605 -12.51 -5.89 7.58
CA GLY A 605 -11.05 -5.97 7.63
C GLY A 605 -10.59 -7.19 8.43
N TRP A 606 -9.62 -7.94 7.90
CA TRP A 606 -8.96 -9.03 8.61
C TRP A 606 -7.95 -8.46 9.60
N ASN A 607 -7.87 -9.03 10.78
CA ASN A 607 -6.81 -8.68 11.72
C ASN A 607 -5.51 -9.30 11.26
N THR A 608 -4.47 -8.49 11.12
CA THR A 608 -3.13 -8.95 10.76
C THR A 608 -2.40 -9.39 12.02
N PRO A 609 -1.78 -10.59 12.05
CA PRO A 609 -1.02 -11.04 13.21
C PRO A 609 0.21 -10.14 13.44
N PRO A 610 0.61 -9.88 14.68
CA PRO A 610 1.81 -9.11 14.96
C PRO A 610 3.04 -9.88 14.46
N ILE A 611 3.92 -9.18 13.75
CA ILE A 611 5.22 -9.70 13.32
C ILE A 611 6.27 -9.04 14.20
N PRO A 612 7.08 -9.83 14.93
CA PRO A 612 8.14 -9.26 15.77
C PRO A 612 9.15 -8.46 14.95
N GLU A 613 9.61 -7.35 15.47
CA GLU A 613 10.73 -6.59 14.90
C GLU A 613 12.06 -7.21 15.29
N GLY A 614 13.10 -6.98 14.48
CA GLY A 614 14.46 -7.45 14.78
C GLY A 614 14.61 -8.97 14.79
N LEU A 615 13.92 -9.68 13.91
CA LEU A 615 13.92 -11.15 13.80
C LEU A 615 15.34 -11.77 13.70
N LEU A 616 16.29 -11.02 13.14
CA LEU A 616 17.71 -11.37 13.04
C LEU A 616 18.55 -10.41 13.89
N ASP A 617 18.43 -10.49 15.19
CA ASP A 617 19.21 -9.65 16.11
C ASP A 617 20.74 -9.95 16.01
N GLY A 618 21.57 -9.05 16.53
CA GLY A 618 23.02 -9.17 16.51
C GLY A 618 23.58 -10.38 17.26
N GLY A 619 22.76 -11.11 18.03
CA GLY A 619 23.13 -12.36 18.70
C GLY A 619 22.97 -13.59 17.81
N THR A 620 22.13 -13.50 16.76
CA THR A 620 21.77 -14.62 15.88
C THR A 620 22.95 -15.21 15.13
N LEU A 621 23.87 -14.36 14.64
CA LEU A 621 25.14 -14.74 14.01
C LEU A 621 26.26 -14.01 14.74
N ALA A 622 26.81 -14.62 15.80
CA ALA A 622 27.80 -13.99 16.68
C ALA A 622 28.98 -13.45 15.87
N THR A 623 29.13 -12.14 15.82
CA THR A 623 30.13 -11.42 15.02
C THR A 623 31.55 -11.90 15.34
N GLU A 624 31.82 -12.27 16.57
CA GLU A 624 33.10 -12.78 17.05
C GLU A 624 33.53 -14.04 16.34
N THR A 625 32.60 -14.91 15.96
CA THR A 625 32.83 -16.14 15.21
C THR A 625 33.38 -15.87 13.80
N TYR A 626 32.98 -14.75 13.21
CA TYR A 626 33.30 -14.39 11.83
C TYR A 626 34.48 -13.42 11.71
N TRP A 627 34.84 -12.73 12.79
CA TRP A 627 36.00 -11.83 12.81
C TRP A 627 37.30 -12.45 12.29
N PRO A 628 37.67 -13.73 12.56
CA PRO A 628 38.90 -14.34 12.04
C PRO A 628 38.99 -14.36 10.53
N TYR A 629 37.89 -14.27 9.80
CA TYR A 629 37.88 -14.22 8.33
C TYR A 629 38.26 -12.83 7.79
N PHE A 630 38.28 -11.79 8.63
CA PHE A 630 38.72 -10.44 8.30
C PHE A 630 40.14 -10.18 8.87
N LYS A 631 41.17 -10.57 8.15
CA LYS A 631 42.56 -10.39 8.63
C LYS A 631 43.05 -8.96 8.49
N ASN A 632 42.88 -8.35 7.33
CA ASN A 632 43.13 -6.95 7.01
C ASN A 632 42.40 -6.57 5.72
N PRO A 633 42.21 -5.26 5.41
CA PRO A 633 41.47 -4.82 4.23
C PRO A 633 42.03 -5.43 2.91
N LYS A 634 43.33 -5.45 2.73
CA LYS A 634 43.97 -5.96 1.52
C LYS A 634 43.69 -7.44 1.30
N ALA A 635 43.91 -8.29 2.30
CA ALA A 635 43.63 -9.72 2.21
C ALA A 635 42.12 -9.98 2.05
N PHE A 636 41.27 -9.15 2.63
CA PHE A 636 39.82 -9.30 2.55
C PHE A 636 39.29 -8.97 1.15
N PHE A 637 39.70 -7.85 0.57
CA PHE A 637 39.12 -7.38 -0.70
C PHE A 637 39.90 -7.93 -1.93
N GLU A 638 41.23 -7.99 -1.87
CA GLU A 638 42.07 -8.42 -2.98
C GLU A 638 42.40 -9.92 -2.88
N GLY A 639 42.51 -10.47 -1.67
CA GLY A 639 42.87 -11.85 -1.39
C GLY A 639 41.69 -12.84 -1.29
N GLY A 640 40.46 -12.42 -1.68
CA GLY A 640 39.29 -13.29 -1.69
C GLY A 640 38.62 -13.52 -0.33
N GLY A 641 39.10 -12.90 0.76
CA GLY A 641 38.53 -13.04 2.11
C GLY A 641 37.03 -12.72 2.19
N ARG A 642 36.54 -11.73 1.40
CA ARG A 642 35.14 -11.37 1.29
C ARG A 642 34.29 -12.55 0.78
N MET A 643 34.74 -13.26 -0.24
CA MET A 643 34.04 -14.44 -0.78
C MET A 643 33.99 -15.60 0.24
N VAL A 644 35.10 -15.80 0.97
CA VAL A 644 35.15 -16.82 2.03
C VAL A 644 34.17 -16.50 3.15
N LEU A 645 34.13 -15.24 3.62
CA LEU A 645 33.20 -14.82 4.66
C LEU A 645 31.76 -15.02 4.19
N ARG A 646 31.42 -14.59 2.98
CA ARG A 646 30.08 -14.77 2.39
C ARG A 646 29.66 -16.25 2.38
N ALA A 647 30.51 -17.13 1.89
CA ALA A 647 30.24 -18.58 1.85
C ALA A 647 30.04 -19.17 3.25
N LYS A 648 30.77 -18.67 4.27
CA LYS A 648 30.64 -19.13 5.65
C LYS A 648 29.39 -18.61 6.37
N LEU A 649 28.83 -17.48 5.93
CA LEU A 649 27.62 -16.91 6.50
C LEU A 649 26.34 -17.48 5.87
N GLU A 650 26.40 -17.97 4.62
CA GLU A 650 25.21 -18.36 3.85
C GLU A 650 24.41 -19.48 4.53
N GLU A 651 25.07 -20.57 4.91
CA GLU A 651 24.41 -21.74 5.51
C GLU A 651 23.82 -21.44 6.90
N PRO A 652 24.56 -20.81 7.85
CA PRO A 652 23.99 -20.42 9.15
C PRO A 652 22.85 -19.41 9.03
N LEU A 653 22.93 -18.46 8.11
CA LEU A 653 21.84 -17.53 7.83
C LEU A 653 20.60 -18.26 7.32
N LEU A 654 20.76 -19.17 6.34
CA LEU A 654 19.65 -19.94 5.80
C LEU A 654 18.98 -20.82 6.85
N ALA A 655 19.76 -21.44 7.73
CA ALA A 655 19.23 -22.23 8.83
C ALA A 655 18.39 -21.36 9.77
N LYS A 656 18.88 -20.16 10.10
CA LYS A 656 18.16 -19.24 10.98
C LYS A 656 16.90 -18.65 10.33
N LEU A 657 16.96 -18.31 9.04
CA LEU A 657 15.76 -17.87 8.30
C LEU A 657 14.66 -18.95 8.30
N ARG A 658 15.03 -20.23 8.12
CA ARG A 658 14.06 -21.33 8.19
C ARG A 658 13.46 -21.46 9.58
N GLU A 659 14.28 -21.45 10.63
CA GLU A 659 13.81 -21.51 12.03
C GLU A 659 12.78 -20.42 12.33
N ILE A 660 13.09 -19.18 11.93
CA ILE A 660 12.18 -18.03 12.15
C ILE A 660 10.87 -18.21 11.37
N VAL A 661 10.97 -18.59 10.10
CA VAL A 661 9.80 -18.74 9.22
C VAL A 661 8.91 -19.91 9.65
N GLU A 662 9.48 -21.02 10.13
CA GLU A 662 8.74 -22.15 10.74
C GLU A 662 8.00 -21.71 12.02
N GLY A 663 8.63 -20.85 12.85
CA GLY A 663 7.97 -20.22 13.98
C GLY A 663 6.80 -19.35 13.55
N MET A 664 6.98 -18.53 12.52
CA MET A 664 5.92 -17.65 11.98
C MET A 664 4.80 -18.43 11.30
N GLU A 665 5.09 -19.58 10.68
CA GLU A 665 4.06 -20.47 10.13
C GLU A 665 3.06 -20.89 11.20
N THR A 666 3.55 -21.22 12.38
CA THR A 666 2.73 -21.59 13.54
C THR A 666 1.88 -20.40 14.02
N VAL A 667 2.50 -19.22 14.16
CA VAL A 667 1.80 -17.98 14.56
C VAL A 667 0.68 -17.64 13.56
N PHE A 668 0.95 -17.70 12.26
CA PHE A 668 -0.05 -17.43 11.22
C PHE A 668 -1.18 -18.44 11.25
N ARG A 669 -0.86 -19.74 11.37
CA ARG A 669 -1.86 -20.78 11.45
C ARG A 669 -2.81 -20.57 12.63
N GLU A 670 -2.29 -20.39 13.85
CA GLU A 670 -3.09 -20.21 15.04
C GLU A 670 -3.95 -18.93 15.00
N HIS A 671 -3.40 -17.86 14.43
CA HIS A 671 -4.11 -16.60 14.28
C HIS A 671 -5.27 -16.72 13.29
N TYR A 672 -5.00 -17.22 12.08
CA TYR A 672 -6.01 -17.27 11.03
C TYR A 672 -7.04 -18.40 11.23
N GLU A 673 -6.69 -19.48 11.91
CA GLU A 673 -7.68 -20.50 12.33
C GLU A 673 -8.74 -19.87 13.26
N ARG A 674 -8.33 -19.00 14.20
CA ARG A 674 -9.25 -18.26 15.07
C ARG A 674 -10.07 -17.23 14.30
N GLU A 675 -9.46 -16.46 13.43
CA GLU A 675 -10.14 -15.46 12.59
C GLU A 675 -11.16 -16.12 11.65
N ILE A 676 -10.80 -17.22 11.00
CA ILE A 676 -11.69 -18.00 10.13
C ILE A 676 -12.86 -18.56 10.92
N ALA A 677 -12.61 -19.13 12.11
CA ALA A 677 -13.68 -19.66 12.96
C ALA A 677 -14.66 -18.56 13.38
N LEU A 678 -14.14 -17.40 13.82
CA LEU A 678 -14.97 -16.24 14.17
C LEU A 678 -15.86 -15.80 13.00
N ARG A 679 -15.32 -15.74 11.79
CA ARG A 679 -16.05 -15.30 10.60
C ARG A 679 -17.09 -16.30 10.14
N LYS A 680 -16.83 -17.60 10.30
CA LYS A 680 -17.82 -18.64 10.06
C LYS A 680 -19.01 -18.50 11.00
N GLU A 681 -18.78 -18.23 12.29
CA GLU A 681 -19.87 -17.99 13.24
C GLU A 681 -20.64 -16.71 12.91
N GLN A 682 -19.98 -15.64 12.51
CA GLN A 682 -20.63 -14.41 12.06
C GLN A 682 -21.50 -14.64 10.81
N THR A 683 -21.00 -15.44 9.86
CA THR A 683 -21.77 -15.84 8.67
C THR A 683 -22.96 -16.73 9.04
N ALA A 684 -22.78 -17.68 9.95
CA ALA A 684 -23.85 -18.51 10.47
C ALA A 684 -24.95 -17.69 11.17
N GLU A 685 -24.54 -16.67 11.93
CA GLU A 685 -25.48 -15.75 12.56
C GLU A 685 -26.25 -14.91 11.53
N THR A 686 -25.59 -14.52 10.43
CA THR A 686 -26.25 -13.87 9.30
C THR A 686 -27.32 -14.81 8.69
N PHE A 687 -27.02 -16.08 8.51
CA PHE A 687 -28.00 -17.06 8.01
C PHE A 687 -29.18 -17.23 8.97
N ARG A 688 -28.94 -17.30 10.29
CA ARG A 688 -30.01 -17.33 11.29
C ARG A 688 -30.86 -16.07 11.27
N GLY A 689 -30.24 -14.91 11.07
CA GLY A 689 -30.95 -13.65 10.87
C GLY A 689 -31.88 -13.69 9.66
N LEU A 690 -31.40 -14.19 8.52
CA LEU A 690 -32.23 -14.37 7.31
C LEU A 690 -33.42 -15.30 7.54
N TRP A 691 -33.19 -16.40 8.27
CA TRP A 691 -34.27 -17.32 8.64
C TRP A 691 -35.33 -16.63 9.50
N ALA A 692 -34.93 -15.91 10.54
CA ALA A 692 -35.85 -15.20 11.43
C ALA A 692 -36.66 -14.13 10.67
N GLU A 693 -36.00 -13.38 9.77
CA GLU A 693 -36.67 -12.43 8.90
C GLU A 693 -37.72 -13.08 7.99
N TRP A 694 -37.37 -14.25 7.40
CA TRP A 694 -38.29 -15.00 6.55
C TRP A 694 -39.47 -15.56 7.32
N GLU A 695 -39.26 -16.11 8.52
CA GLU A 695 -40.34 -16.55 9.42
C GLU A 695 -41.28 -15.38 9.77
N GLN A 696 -40.73 -14.21 10.12
CA GLN A 696 -41.54 -13.03 10.40
C GLN A 696 -42.32 -12.54 9.18
N SER A 697 -41.73 -12.65 7.97
CA SER A 697 -42.38 -12.24 6.73
C SER A 697 -43.66 -13.08 6.48
N ILE A 698 -43.58 -14.37 6.72
CA ILE A 698 -44.73 -15.27 6.58
C ILE A 698 -45.78 -15.02 7.68
N GLN A 699 -45.36 -14.72 8.93
CA GLN A 699 -46.29 -14.35 10.01
C GLN A 699 -47.02 -13.04 9.74
N GLY A 700 -46.31 -12.08 9.14
CA GLY A 700 -46.86 -10.76 8.77
C GLY A 700 -47.78 -10.79 7.55
N SER A 701 -47.95 -11.93 6.87
CA SER A 701 -48.79 -12.05 5.67
C SER A 701 -50.32 -11.94 5.91
N LYS A 702 -50.77 -11.57 7.12
CA LYS A 702 -52.13 -11.05 7.41
C LYS A 702 -52.27 -9.54 7.16
N ALA A 703 -51.38 -8.98 6.31
CA ALA A 703 -51.43 -7.55 6.02
C ALA A 703 -52.74 -7.14 5.43
N SER A 704 -53.29 -6.07 5.96
CA SER A 704 -54.50 -5.42 5.40
C SER A 704 -54.21 -4.90 3.96
N PRO A 705 -55.25 -4.71 3.14
CA PRO A 705 -55.07 -4.09 1.81
C PRO A 705 -54.34 -2.72 1.86
N GLU A 706 -54.50 -2.00 2.94
CA GLU A 706 -53.83 -0.68 3.17
C GLU A 706 -52.33 -0.89 3.46
N GLU A 707 -52.00 -1.86 4.28
CA GLU A 707 -50.58 -2.23 4.54
C GLU A 707 -49.89 -2.73 3.30
N LEU A 708 -50.54 -3.56 2.48
CA LEU A 708 -49.99 -4.05 1.20
C LEU A 708 -49.75 -2.90 0.21
N ALA A 709 -50.70 -1.91 0.17
CA ALA A 709 -50.52 -0.69 -0.64
C ALA A 709 -49.30 0.13 -0.17
N HIS A 710 -49.14 0.24 1.15
CA HIS A 710 -48.00 0.91 1.77
C HIS A 710 -46.67 0.24 1.39
N TRP A 711 -46.57 -1.10 1.47
CA TRP A 711 -45.42 -1.87 1.10
C TRP A 711 -45.03 -1.74 -0.38
N LYS A 712 -46.06 -1.77 -1.27
CA LYS A 712 -45.83 -1.52 -2.70
C LYS A 712 -45.24 -0.12 -2.94
N SER A 713 -45.75 0.88 -2.18
CA SER A 713 -45.22 2.24 -2.25
C SER A 713 -43.72 2.32 -1.82
N ILE A 714 -43.34 1.58 -0.75
CA ILE A 714 -41.95 1.52 -0.31
C ILE A 714 -41.09 0.80 -1.37
N LEU A 715 -41.58 -0.30 -1.95
CA LEU A 715 -40.89 -1.04 -3.00
C LEU A 715 -40.63 -0.17 -4.24
N ASP A 716 -41.61 0.59 -4.69
CA ASP A 716 -41.52 1.54 -5.79
C ASP A 716 -40.52 2.66 -5.48
N GLN A 717 -40.48 3.12 -4.24
CA GLN A 717 -39.55 4.15 -3.81
C GLN A 717 -38.11 3.64 -3.79
N ILE A 718 -37.89 2.45 -3.21
CA ILE A 718 -36.55 1.79 -3.23
C ILE A 718 -36.13 1.50 -4.69
N GLY A 719 -37.08 1.13 -5.57
CA GLY A 719 -36.83 0.97 -7.00
C GLY A 719 -36.27 2.23 -7.64
N ARG A 720 -36.92 3.38 -7.41
CA ARG A 720 -36.43 4.68 -7.88
C ARG A 720 -35.09 5.06 -7.27
N ASP A 721 -34.90 4.83 -5.97
CA ASP A 721 -33.63 5.08 -5.30
C ASP A 721 -32.48 4.26 -5.94
N VAL A 722 -32.74 3.00 -6.34
CA VAL A 722 -31.77 2.14 -7.06
C VAL A 722 -31.47 2.71 -8.46
N GLU A 723 -32.48 3.04 -9.25
CA GLU A 723 -32.32 3.61 -10.60
C GLU A 723 -31.51 4.92 -10.56
N GLU A 724 -31.78 5.78 -9.58
CA GLU A 724 -31.03 7.01 -9.38
C GLU A 724 -29.56 6.73 -8.96
N MET A 725 -29.31 5.70 -8.15
CA MET A 725 -27.95 5.31 -7.77
C MET A 725 -27.20 4.68 -8.94
N GLU A 726 -27.85 3.90 -9.80
CA GLU A 726 -27.27 3.38 -11.03
C GLU A 726 -26.85 4.50 -12.00
N ALA A 727 -27.68 5.53 -12.12
CA ALA A 727 -27.36 6.69 -12.94
C ALA A 727 -26.13 7.49 -12.47
N PHE A 728 -25.63 7.25 -11.26
CA PHE A 728 -24.40 7.89 -10.76
C PHE A 728 -23.12 7.33 -11.39
N TYR A 729 -23.11 6.11 -11.95
CA TYR A 729 -21.93 5.50 -12.54
C TYR A 729 -22.12 5.06 -14.01
N GLU A 730 -23.31 5.23 -14.60
CA GLU A 730 -23.52 5.04 -16.04
C GLU A 730 -23.19 6.30 -16.87
N LYS A 731 -22.95 7.44 -16.24
CA LYS A 731 -22.51 8.70 -16.84
C LYS A 731 -21.04 8.97 -16.56
#